data_3d5a6f0e627c5227688538de617e91de
#
_entry.id   3d5a6f0e627c5227688538de617e91de
#
_cell.length_a   1.000
_cell.length_b   1.000
_cell.length_c   1.000
_cell.angle_alpha   90.00
_cell.angle_beta   90.00
_cell.angle_gamma   90.00
#
_symmetry.space_group_name_H-M   'P 1'
#
loop_
_entity.id
_entity.type
_entity.pdbx_description
1 polymer ?
#
loop_
_entity_poly.entity_id
_entity_poly.type
_entity_poly.pdbx_seq_one_letter_code
_entity_poly.pdbx_strand_id
1 'polypeptide(L)'
;MKFLWFVPRFLRGKGSGVRAGAGQSSRNFSAKIHLTVEVLEDRRLPSTLTYQQWRAETYSIGQTTVLNPTTQGNVQANWTLSSQLIGLDKVFANYSYRGAGYSVAIIDTGIDANNPAFAGRVIAGWNFVNNSANYLDDNGHGTGVAGIIGSGDPTDLGVAPAVNFIALKVLDASGSGTFGAVADALNWVIVHQAQYNIVAVNMSLGIGDYTTNPYTFLDNSFQALRNEGVFVAAASGNDYFPDNSRQGLAYPAISPQVVSVGAVWDGSFGTVKWVNGAIDYSTAPDQITSFTERSSALDLLAPGAMITSIARGGGYQTMAGTSMATPFAAGAAVLLHQELDAVGKHSQANEAGILALMQNTGTTVVDAGENDNVTHTGLSFKRLNLAAAMQAVAGITSSAPVLDAVANQTVQANHSLTVTLSGHDADGDALTYSAQVVGAKSQAYQLRQQLGLTFAGSYFTNSWGAQEKWLLGAGQQWYFILPNGQLRKWAGTMTDSLAPANLLANLDPSYYADPSLLWNAQPGSAPNVTLAIAGNHLTVLPPTGYTGNFTIQVSVSDGSASDTKSFQVTVVAPTIALTLATPANQTLTAGQSVTVSLSAHGGAGPLTYAAKVTGGSSQAYQLRQLLGLAYAGSYFTNSWGYQEKWLLGANQQWYFLLPDGELRKWVGSMSASLSSAGLVARLSSVYYTYPSLLWNAKASTGITVAVKGNQLTIKAPSGVKGNFVVQVTVSDGVGTVTKSFTVTVL
;
A
#
# COMPACT_ATOMS: atom_id res chain seq x y z
N MET A 1 -25.70 39.54 -23.05
CA MET A 1 -25.84 40.56 -22.02
C MET A 1 -24.48 40.91 -21.49
N LYS A 2 -24.10 42.14 -21.60
CA LYS A 2 -22.93 42.92 -21.16
C LYS A 2 -21.65 42.15 -20.70
N PHE A 3 -20.67 42.20 -21.57
CA PHE A 3 -19.27 41.88 -21.31
C PHE A 3 -18.59 43.06 -20.60
N LEU A 4 -17.82 42.80 -19.57
CA LEU A 4 -16.87 43.70 -18.97
C LEU A 4 -15.46 43.11 -19.13
N TRP A 5 -14.65 43.75 -19.94
CA TRP A 5 -13.22 43.51 -20.08
C TRP A 5 -12.47 44.08 -18.88
N PHE A 6 -11.64 43.31 -18.21
CA PHE A 6 -10.61 43.81 -17.30
C PHE A 6 -9.24 43.45 -17.86
N VAL A 7 -8.52 44.49 -18.30
CA VAL A 7 -7.09 44.41 -18.65
C VAL A 7 -6.29 44.92 -17.46
N PRO A 8 -5.34 44.19 -16.89
CA PRO A 8 -4.44 44.75 -15.89
C PRO A 8 -3.37 45.61 -16.56
N ARG A 9 -3.33 46.88 -16.20
CA ARG A 9 -2.29 47.82 -16.55
C ARG A 9 -0.96 47.47 -15.90
N PHE A 10 0.08 47.32 -16.71
CA PHE A 10 1.47 47.33 -16.26
C PHE A 10 1.83 48.70 -15.74
N LEU A 11 2.22 48.84 -14.49
CA LEU A 11 2.90 50.01 -13.94
C LEU A 11 4.40 49.91 -14.16
N ARG A 12 4.93 50.77 -15.03
CA ARG A 12 6.36 51.06 -15.15
C ARG A 12 6.81 51.88 -13.94
N GLY A 13 7.70 51.34 -13.13
CA GLY A 13 8.50 52.07 -12.15
C GLY A 13 9.90 52.35 -12.70
N LYS A 14 10.24 53.62 -12.83
CA LYS A 14 11.55 54.11 -13.23
C LYS A 14 12.55 53.97 -12.10
N GLY A 15 13.79 53.65 -12.48
CA GLY A 15 14.91 53.40 -11.64
C GLY A 15 15.58 54.59 -11.00
N SER A 16 16.52 54.33 -10.16
CA SER A 16 17.77 55.10 -9.98
C SER A 16 18.80 54.18 -9.35
N GLY A 17 20.01 54.20 -9.90
CA GLY A 17 21.11 53.38 -9.46
C GLY A 17 21.82 53.93 -8.23
N VAL A 18 22.61 53.08 -7.59
CA VAL A 18 23.90 53.40 -6.94
C VAL A 18 24.73 52.14 -6.76
N ARG A 19 26.03 52.31 -6.81
CA ARG A 19 27.21 51.45 -6.92
C ARG A 19 27.43 50.39 -5.82
N ALA A 20 28.02 49.34 -6.29
CA ALA A 20 29.19 48.54 -5.80
C ALA A 20 29.42 48.31 -4.29
N GLY A 21 29.53 47.05 -3.96
CA GLY A 21 30.18 46.51 -2.76
C GLY A 21 30.33 44.99 -2.87
N ALA A 22 31.57 44.53 -2.96
CA ALA A 22 31.90 43.09 -3.06
C ALA A 22 31.68 42.40 -1.72
N GLY A 23 31.09 41.20 -1.73
CA GLY A 23 30.99 40.33 -0.59
C GLY A 23 30.49 38.95 -1.02
N GLN A 24 31.41 37.99 -1.09
CA GLN A 24 31.08 36.58 -1.31
C GLN A 24 30.22 36.08 -0.20
N SER A 25 29.08 35.52 -0.52
CA SER A 25 28.46 34.44 0.28
C SER A 25 27.60 33.58 -0.64
N SER A 26 27.92 32.30 -0.65
CA SER A 26 27.20 31.24 -1.30
C SER A 26 25.74 31.24 -0.87
N ARG A 27 24.84 31.62 -1.78
CA ARG A 27 23.39 31.41 -1.59
C ARG A 27 22.92 30.40 -2.62
N ASN A 28 22.46 29.28 -2.09
CA ASN A 28 21.65 28.31 -2.83
C ASN A 28 20.50 29.04 -3.52
N PHE A 29 20.54 29.11 -4.83
CA PHE A 29 19.40 29.53 -5.64
C PHE A 29 18.46 28.34 -5.76
N SER A 30 17.45 28.30 -4.92
CA SER A 30 16.24 27.52 -5.21
C SER A 30 15.48 28.33 -6.27
N ALA A 31 15.62 27.94 -7.52
CA ALA A 31 14.82 28.48 -8.61
C ALA A 31 13.37 28.00 -8.40
N LYS A 32 12.52 28.84 -7.85
CA LYS A 32 11.07 28.68 -7.95
C LYS A 32 10.70 28.94 -9.40
N ILE A 33 10.47 27.86 -10.16
CA ILE A 33 9.83 27.95 -11.46
C ILE A 33 8.37 28.29 -11.21
N HIS A 34 7.96 29.50 -11.46
CA HIS A 34 6.55 29.90 -11.55
C HIS A 34 6.08 29.54 -12.97
N LEU A 35 5.43 28.40 -13.08
CA LEU A 35 4.67 28.06 -14.27
C LEU A 35 3.33 28.81 -14.18
N THR A 36 3.11 29.75 -15.10
CA THR A 36 1.83 30.44 -15.24
C THR A 36 0.96 29.58 -16.17
N VAL A 37 -0.13 29.10 -15.67
CA VAL A 37 -1.10 28.31 -16.44
C VAL A 37 -2.24 29.23 -16.82
N GLU A 38 -2.56 29.28 -18.10
CA GLU A 38 -3.83 29.85 -18.57
C GLU A 38 -4.91 28.77 -18.45
N VAL A 39 -5.98 29.10 -17.74
CA VAL A 39 -7.20 28.29 -17.69
C VAL A 39 -7.86 28.39 -19.06
N LEU A 40 -8.07 27.26 -19.73
CA LEU A 40 -8.88 27.17 -20.93
C LEU A 40 -10.32 27.56 -20.57
N GLU A 41 -10.79 28.69 -21.08
CA GLU A 41 -12.20 29.01 -21.05
C GLU A 41 -12.99 27.98 -21.88
N ASP A 42 -14.17 27.61 -21.39
CA ASP A 42 -15.13 26.70 -22.06
C ASP A 42 -15.53 27.26 -23.45
N ARG A 43 -14.69 27.04 -24.45
CA ARG A 43 -14.94 27.47 -25.84
C ARG A 43 -15.59 26.34 -26.60
N ARG A 44 -16.86 26.10 -26.34
CA ARG A 44 -17.70 25.28 -27.23
C ARG A 44 -17.96 26.06 -28.50
N LEU A 45 -17.36 25.58 -29.58
CA LEU A 45 -17.67 26.14 -30.90
C LEU A 45 -19.14 25.88 -31.28
N PRO A 46 -19.87 26.88 -31.84
CA PRO A 46 -21.24 26.67 -32.31
C PRO A 46 -21.26 25.62 -33.42
N SER A 47 -22.17 24.66 -33.37
CA SER A 47 -22.38 23.59 -34.40
C SER A 47 -22.81 24.10 -35.77
N THR A 48 -22.98 25.45 -35.91
CA THR A 48 -23.46 26.09 -37.11
C THR A 48 -22.39 26.91 -37.84
N LEU A 49 -21.10 26.73 -37.48
CA LEU A 49 -20.01 27.47 -38.15
C LEU A 49 -19.90 27.04 -39.62
N THR A 50 -19.67 28.04 -40.51
CA THR A 50 -19.21 27.73 -41.87
C THR A 50 -17.76 27.28 -41.86
N TYR A 51 -17.36 26.56 -42.93
CA TYR A 51 -15.97 26.09 -43.08
C TYR A 51 -14.93 27.20 -42.91
N GLN A 52 -15.21 28.45 -43.43
CA GLN A 52 -14.29 29.58 -43.29
C GLN A 52 -14.25 30.13 -41.86
N GLN A 53 -15.38 30.18 -41.18
CA GLN A 53 -15.43 30.59 -39.79
C GLN A 53 -14.70 29.57 -38.92
N TRP A 54 -14.95 28.26 -39.12
CA TRP A 54 -14.25 27.17 -38.40
C TRP A 54 -12.73 27.25 -38.65
N ARG A 55 -12.26 27.49 -39.88
CA ARG A 55 -10.82 27.63 -40.16
C ARG A 55 -10.16 28.77 -39.37
N ALA A 56 -10.90 29.81 -39.03
CA ALA A 56 -10.41 30.99 -38.30
C ALA A 56 -10.51 30.84 -36.79
N GLU A 57 -11.24 29.83 -36.29
CA GLU A 57 -11.32 29.59 -34.86
C GLU A 57 -9.95 29.22 -34.28
N THR A 58 -9.63 29.84 -33.16
CA THR A 58 -8.41 29.57 -32.42
C THR A 58 -8.65 28.51 -31.37
N TYR A 59 -7.69 27.65 -31.16
CA TYR A 59 -7.63 26.67 -30.10
C TYR A 59 -6.25 26.71 -29.45
N SER A 60 -6.14 26.10 -28.27
CA SER A 60 -4.85 25.98 -27.58
C SER A 60 -4.64 24.55 -27.13
N ILE A 61 -3.37 24.19 -26.88
CA ILE A 61 -3.05 22.92 -26.27
C ILE A 61 -3.49 22.94 -24.82
N GLY A 62 -4.33 21.96 -24.44
CA GLY A 62 -4.69 21.74 -23.05
C GLY A 62 -3.49 21.19 -22.29
N GLN A 63 -2.69 22.09 -21.70
CA GLN A 63 -1.63 21.67 -20.80
C GLN A 63 -2.17 21.53 -19.38
N THR A 64 -2.14 20.32 -18.84
CA THR A 64 -2.42 20.08 -17.43
C THR A 64 -1.10 20.03 -16.68
N THR A 65 -0.80 21.05 -15.90
CA THR A 65 0.45 21.16 -15.15
C THR A 65 0.23 20.84 -13.69
N VAL A 66 1.12 20.04 -13.10
CA VAL A 66 1.10 19.75 -11.66
C VAL A 66 1.39 21.02 -10.87
N LEU A 67 0.47 21.46 -10.01
CA LEU A 67 0.63 22.65 -9.16
C LEU A 67 1.52 22.42 -7.95
N ASN A 68 1.49 21.23 -7.36
CA ASN A 68 2.33 20.84 -6.22
C ASN A 68 2.27 19.30 -6.05
N PRO A 69 3.29 18.54 -6.35
CA PRO A 69 3.42 17.21 -5.76
C PRO A 69 3.63 17.40 -4.25
N THR A 70 2.73 16.88 -3.42
CA THR A 70 2.81 16.99 -1.96
C THR A 70 3.96 16.19 -1.36
N THR A 71 4.69 15.44 -2.16
CA THR A 71 5.91 14.75 -1.77
C THR A 71 7.12 15.51 -2.30
N GLN A 72 7.80 16.24 -1.42
CA GLN A 72 9.18 16.70 -1.61
C GLN A 72 10.16 15.51 -1.50
N GLY A 73 9.95 14.44 -2.23
CA GLY A 73 11.00 13.51 -2.60
C GLY A 73 11.43 13.89 -4.01
N ASN A 74 12.70 13.75 -4.35
CA ASN A 74 13.16 13.84 -5.73
C ASN A 74 12.30 12.91 -6.59
N VAL A 75 11.18 13.45 -7.11
CA VAL A 75 10.44 12.82 -8.18
C VAL A 75 11.33 13.03 -9.40
N GLN A 76 12.33 12.17 -9.57
CA GLN A 76 12.86 11.92 -10.89
C GLN A 76 11.70 11.26 -11.63
N ALA A 77 10.99 12.09 -12.38
CA ALA A 77 10.11 11.58 -13.40
C ALA A 77 10.95 10.59 -14.21
N ASN A 78 10.53 9.36 -14.24
CA ASN A 78 11.40 8.28 -14.67
C ASN A 78 10.80 7.72 -15.96
N TRP A 79 11.37 8.06 -17.09
CA TRP A 79 11.07 7.42 -18.38
C TRP A 79 10.99 5.89 -18.26
N THR A 80 11.75 5.30 -17.37
CA THR A 80 11.75 3.86 -17.09
C THR A 80 10.38 3.33 -16.68
N LEU A 81 9.59 4.08 -15.91
CA LEU A 81 8.25 3.64 -15.49
C LEU A 81 7.31 3.55 -16.69
N SER A 82 7.23 4.60 -17.49
CA SER A 82 6.37 4.63 -18.70
C SER A 82 6.79 3.56 -19.71
N SER A 83 8.09 3.41 -19.92
CA SER A 83 8.68 2.40 -20.79
C SER A 83 8.35 0.97 -20.36
N GLN A 84 8.48 0.68 -19.06
CA GLN A 84 8.13 -0.62 -18.49
C GLN A 84 6.61 -0.87 -18.54
N LEU A 85 5.80 0.16 -18.26
CA LEU A 85 4.35 0.02 -18.27
C LEU A 85 3.81 -0.44 -19.62
N ILE A 86 4.34 0.13 -20.72
CA ILE A 86 3.96 -0.30 -22.08
C ILE A 86 4.77 -1.50 -22.61
N GLY A 87 5.73 -2.02 -21.84
CA GLY A 87 6.60 -3.13 -22.23
C GLY A 87 7.68 -2.76 -23.27
N LEU A 88 8.06 -1.48 -23.40
CA LEU A 88 9.05 -1.02 -24.36
C LEU A 88 10.45 -1.60 -24.08
N ASP A 89 10.80 -1.78 -22.81
CA ASP A 89 12.02 -2.45 -22.36
C ASP A 89 12.15 -3.86 -22.96
N LYS A 90 11.05 -4.63 -22.96
CA LYS A 90 10.99 -5.96 -23.56
C LYS A 90 11.07 -5.92 -25.08
N VAL A 91 10.42 -4.93 -25.69
CA VAL A 91 10.55 -4.72 -27.15
C VAL A 91 12.00 -4.46 -27.52
N PHE A 92 12.70 -3.62 -26.76
CA PHE A 92 14.10 -3.32 -27.04
C PHE A 92 15.05 -4.49 -26.73
N ALA A 93 14.69 -5.37 -25.83
CA ALA A 93 15.44 -6.60 -25.54
C ALA A 93 15.26 -7.67 -26.62
N ASN A 94 14.05 -7.80 -27.19
CA ASN A 94 13.71 -8.91 -28.08
C ASN A 94 13.69 -8.55 -29.56
N TYR A 95 13.57 -7.26 -29.91
CA TYR A 95 13.49 -6.79 -31.29
C TYR A 95 14.55 -5.72 -31.59
N SER A 96 15.08 -5.74 -32.81
CA SER A 96 16.02 -4.72 -33.29
C SER A 96 15.36 -3.46 -33.86
N TYR A 97 14.01 -3.44 -33.93
CA TYR A 97 13.26 -2.34 -34.51
C TYR A 97 13.37 -1.08 -33.65
N ARG A 98 13.58 0.06 -34.30
CA ARG A 98 13.73 1.38 -33.67
C ARG A 98 13.07 2.49 -34.49
N GLY A 99 12.29 2.14 -35.52
CA GLY A 99 11.61 3.08 -36.39
C GLY A 99 12.47 3.64 -37.55
N ALA A 100 13.65 3.10 -37.78
CA ALA A 100 14.52 3.56 -38.86
C ALA A 100 13.86 3.38 -40.23
N GLY A 101 13.90 4.42 -41.08
CA GLY A 101 13.29 4.42 -42.41
C GLY A 101 11.84 4.91 -42.44
N TYR A 102 11.20 5.05 -41.29
CA TYR A 102 9.82 5.57 -41.16
C TYR A 102 9.81 6.98 -40.60
N SER A 103 8.75 7.72 -40.86
CA SER A 103 8.57 9.09 -40.37
C SER A 103 7.25 9.27 -39.64
N VAL A 104 7.26 10.17 -38.62
CA VAL A 104 6.08 10.66 -37.91
C VAL A 104 5.92 12.15 -38.16
N ALA A 105 4.73 12.59 -38.54
CA ALA A 105 4.38 13.99 -38.60
C ALA A 105 3.88 14.48 -37.25
N ILE A 106 4.54 15.51 -36.68
CA ILE A 106 4.19 16.17 -35.44
C ILE A 106 3.45 17.46 -35.77
N ILE A 107 2.14 17.49 -35.54
CA ILE A 107 1.27 18.65 -35.74
C ILE A 107 1.12 19.33 -34.36
N ASP A 108 1.97 20.33 -34.05
CA ASP A 108 2.15 20.88 -32.72
C ASP A 108 2.80 22.29 -32.75
N THR A 109 3.55 22.68 -31.71
CA THR A 109 4.30 23.97 -31.58
C THR A 109 5.60 24.01 -32.39
N GLY A 110 5.93 22.96 -33.12
CA GLY A 110 7.21 22.77 -33.81
C GLY A 110 8.11 21.76 -33.09
N ILE A 111 9.36 21.62 -33.56
CA ILE A 111 10.39 20.76 -32.94
C ILE A 111 11.68 21.57 -32.85
N ASP A 112 12.41 21.46 -31.73
CA ASP A 112 13.79 21.95 -31.63
C ASP A 112 14.73 21.01 -32.40
N ALA A 113 14.81 21.19 -33.69
CA ALA A 113 15.59 20.36 -34.59
C ALA A 113 17.13 20.41 -34.32
N ASN A 114 17.57 21.39 -33.51
CA ASN A 114 18.99 21.51 -33.10
C ASN A 114 19.29 20.69 -31.84
N ASN A 115 18.30 20.12 -31.20
CA ASN A 115 18.50 19.31 -30.01
C ASN A 115 19.21 17.99 -30.38
N PRO A 116 20.33 17.64 -29.68
CA PRO A 116 21.09 16.41 -29.96
C PRO A 116 20.27 15.14 -29.94
N ALA A 117 19.21 15.09 -29.14
CA ALA A 117 18.31 13.94 -29.05
C ALA A 117 17.62 13.59 -30.39
N PHE A 118 17.51 14.55 -31.27
CA PHE A 118 16.90 14.38 -32.61
C PHE A 118 17.94 14.33 -33.76
N ALA A 119 19.18 14.60 -33.51
CA ALA A 119 20.36 14.66 -34.41
C ALA A 119 20.12 14.22 -35.88
N GLY A 120 19.76 15.20 -36.75
CA GLY A 120 19.55 14.97 -38.18
C GLY A 120 18.26 14.23 -38.58
N ARG A 121 17.39 13.88 -37.63
CA ARG A 121 16.16 13.13 -37.87
C ARG A 121 14.92 14.01 -38.06
N VAL A 122 14.99 15.32 -37.82
CA VAL A 122 13.94 16.26 -38.28
C VAL A 122 14.24 16.58 -39.73
N ILE A 123 13.62 15.85 -40.65
CA ILE A 123 14.01 15.81 -42.09
C ILE A 123 13.21 16.76 -42.97
N ALA A 124 12.03 17.22 -42.48
CA ALA A 124 11.21 18.21 -43.18
C ALA A 124 10.32 18.93 -42.18
N GLY A 125 9.68 20.01 -42.60
CA GLY A 125 8.71 20.71 -41.79
C GLY A 125 8.23 22.01 -42.41
N TRP A 126 7.18 22.59 -41.83
CA TRP A 126 6.59 23.88 -42.22
C TRP A 126 5.89 24.56 -41.06
N ASN A 127 5.91 25.87 -41.03
CA ASN A 127 5.22 26.68 -40.04
C ASN A 127 3.95 27.28 -40.66
N PHE A 128 2.81 26.76 -40.26
CA PHE A 128 1.48 27.20 -40.70
C PHE A 128 0.94 28.39 -39.91
N VAL A 129 1.57 28.74 -38.77
CA VAL A 129 1.18 29.94 -37.98
C VAL A 129 1.49 31.20 -38.75
N ASN A 130 2.65 31.27 -39.38
CA ASN A 130 3.12 32.45 -40.13
C ASN A 130 3.48 32.16 -41.58
N ASN A 131 3.15 30.96 -42.08
CA ASN A 131 3.39 30.51 -43.44
C ASN A 131 4.88 30.62 -43.85
N SER A 132 5.77 30.00 -43.09
CA SER A 132 7.22 30.04 -43.32
C SER A 132 7.89 28.70 -43.17
N ALA A 133 9.15 28.58 -43.63
CA ALA A 133 9.97 27.40 -43.43
C ALA A 133 10.56 27.26 -42.00
N ASN A 134 10.34 28.24 -41.12
CA ASN A 134 10.84 28.18 -39.75
C ASN A 134 9.85 27.43 -38.84
N TYR A 135 10.02 26.13 -38.77
CA TYR A 135 9.22 25.21 -37.94
C TYR A 135 9.81 24.97 -36.54
N LEU A 136 10.86 25.72 -36.15
CA LEU A 136 11.46 25.54 -34.84
C LEU A 136 10.45 25.84 -33.73
N ASP A 137 10.53 25.02 -32.71
CA ASP A 137 9.67 25.12 -31.52
C ASP A 137 10.03 26.37 -30.69
N ASP A 138 9.06 27.20 -30.41
CA ASP A 138 9.21 28.41 -29.59
C ASP A 138 8.43 28.34 -28.25
N ASN A 139 7.73 27.18 -28.02
CA ASN A 139 6.97 26.88 -26.80
C ASN A 139 7.69 25.80 -25.96
N GLY A 140 7.97 24.63 -26.52
CA GLY A 140 8.59 23.47 -25.89
C GLY A 140 7.71 22.22 -25.86
N HIS A 141 6.41 22.36 -26.12
CA HIS A 141 5.46 21.24 -26.07
C HIS A 141 5.74 20.24 -27.20
N GLY A 142 5.83 20.69 -28.44
CA GLY A 142 6.08 19.79 -29.57
C GLY A 142 7.45 19.11 -29.53
N THR A 143 8.46 19.76 -28.94
CA THR A 143 9.77 19.14 -28.68
C THR A 143 9.65 17.99 -27.67
N GLY A 144 8.90 18.18 -26.58
CA GLY A 144 8.64 17.13 -25.60
C GLY A 144 7.85 15.96 -26.18
N VAL A 145 6.80 16.25 -26.96
CA VAL A 145 6.01 15.24 -27.69
C VAL A 145 6.92 14.44 -28.65
N ALA A 146 7.76 15.11 -29.44
CA ALA A 146 8.71 14.43 -30.30
C ALA A 146 9.72 13.57 -29.53
N GLY A 147 10.14 14.00 -28.33
CA GLY A 147 11.00 13.22 -27.44
C GLY A 147 10.39 11.90 -27.03
N ILE A 148 9.10 11.91 -26.60
CA ILE A 148 8.37 10.68 -26.25
C ILE A 148 8.31 9.72 -27.44
N ILE A 149 8.05 10.21 -28.65
CA ILE A 149 8.00 9.37 -29.85
C ILE A 149 9.37 8.80 -30.17
N GLY A 150 10.42 9.63 -30.18
CA GLY A 150 11.64 9.14 -30.78
C GLY A 150 12.92 9.88 -30.37
N SER A 151 13.08 10.24 -29.09
CA SER A 151 14.38 10.67 -28.57
C SER A 151 15.44 9.61 -28.80
N GLY A 152 16.59 10.01 -29.32
CA GLY A 152 17.77 9.18 -29.44
C GLY A 152 18.76 9.34 -28.27
N ASP A 153 18.37 10.08 -27.22
CA ASP A 153 19.17 10.24 -26.01
C ASP A 153 19.17 8.92 -25.21
N PRO A 154 20.34 8.33 -24.92
CA PRO A 154 20.40 7.04 -24.21
C PRO A 154 19.83 7.08 -22.79
N THR A 155 19.69 8.25 -22.18
CA THR A 155 19.09 8.42 -20.85
C THR A 155 17.56 8.49 -20.93
N ASP A 156 17.02 8.94 -22.07
CA ASP A 156 15.60 9.19 -22.30
C ASP A 156 15.26 8.79 -23.75
N LEU A 157 15.38 7.47 -24.04
CA LEU A 157 15.07 6.93 -25.35
C LEU A 157 13.57 7.00 -25.63
N GLY A 158 13.17 7.57 -26.77
CA GLY A 158 11.77 7.52 -27.21
C GLY A 158 11.32 6.12 -27.59
N VAL A 159 10.02 5.96 -27.87
CA VAL A 159 9.40 4.68 -28.25
C VAL A 159 10.04 4.14 -29.55
N ALA A 160 10.28 5.01 -30.52
CA ALA A 160 10.89 4.69 -31.81
C ALA A 160 12.15 5.57 -32.04
N PRO A 161 13.28 5.31 -31.35
CA PRO A 161 14.39 6.26 -31.24
C PRO A 161 15.18 6.48 -32.54
N ALA A 162 14.89 5.77 -33.60
CA ALA A 162 15.48 5.98 -34.92
C ALA A 162 14.52 6.51 -35.99
N VAL A 163 13.28 6.86 -35.57
CA VAL A 163 12.26 7.43 -36.48
C VAL A 163 12.65 8.83 -36.95
N ASN A 164 12.27 9.18 -38.16
CA ASN A 164 12.36 10.54 -38.67
C ASN A 164 11.14 11.38 -38.27
N PHE A 165 11.32 12.68 -38.18
CA PHE A 165 10.27 13.61 -37.84
C PHE A 165 9.96 14.59 -38.98
N ILE A 166 8.68 14.88 -39.13
CA ILE A 166 8.17 15.98 -39.94
C ILE A 166 7.57 17.01 -39.00
N ALA A 167 8.17 18.18 -38.89
CA ALA A 167 7.74 19.21 -37.92
C ALA A 167 6.72 20.15 -38.57
N LEU A 168 5.45 20.00 -38.23
CA LEU A 168 4.35 20.82 -38.75
C LEU A 168 3.83 21.76 -37.65
N LYS A 169 4.38 22.97 -37.62
CA LYS A 169 4.05 23.98 -36.60
C LYS A 169 2.72 24.61 -36.91
N VAL A 170 1.68 24.30 -36.15
CA VAL A 170 0.32 24.88 -36.21
C VAL A 170 -0.03 25.70 -35.00
N LEU A 171 0.77 25.59 -33.91
CA LEU A 171 0.60 26.31 -32.67
C LEU A 171 1.74 27.31 -32.50
N ASP A 172 1.41 28.49 -32.00
CA ASP A 172 2.37 29.58 -31.70
C ASP A 172 3.13 29.37 -30.37
N ALA A 173 3.90 30.37 -29.96
CA ALA A 173 4.68 30.34 -28.72
C ALA A 173 3.81 30.30 -27.46
N SER A 174 2.53 30.65 -27.52
CA SER A 174 1.56 30.50 -26.44
C SER A 174 0.88 29.13 -26.42
N GLY A 175 1.15 28.26 -27.41
CA GLY A 175 0.46 27.00 -27.60
C GLY A 175 -0.92 27.12 -28.23
N SER A 176 -1.20 28.26 -28.89
CA SER A 176 -2.48 28.54 -29.56
C SER A 176 -2.38 28.47 -31.07
N GLY A 177 -3.45 28.06 -31.73
CA GLY A 177 -3.48 27.92 -33.19
C GLY A 177 -4.88 27.97 -33.75
N THR A 178 -5.02 27.67 -35.07
CA THR A 178 -6.30 27.65 -35.76
C THR A 178 -6.53 26.30 -36.41
N PHE A 179 -7.78 25.83 -36.53
CA PHE A 179 -8.13 24.63 -37.27
C PHE A 179 -7.76 24.74 -38.75
N GLY A 180 -7.69 25.96 -39.29
CA GLY A 180 -7.15 26.22 -40.61
C GLY A 180 -5.70 25.75 -40.76
N ALA A 181 -4.86 26.07 -39.78
CA ALA A 181 -3.46 25.61 -39.78
C ALA A 181 -3.37 24.09 -39.69
N VAL A 182 -4.23 23.45 -38.85
CA VAL A 182 -4.29 21.96 -38.80
C VAL A 182 -4.72 21.35 -40.13
N ALA A 183 -5.75 21.89 -40.76
CA ALA A 183 -6.21 21.41 -42.05
C ALA A 183 -5.11 21.51 -43.13
N ASP A 184 -4.36 22.63 -43.13
CA ASP A 184 -3.26 22.84 -44.06
C ASP A 184 -2.08 21.90 -43.76
N ALA A 185 -1.81 21.61 -42.48
CA ALA A 185 -0.80 20.62 -42.07
C ALA A 185 -1.19 19.20 -42.48
N LEU A 186 -2.44 18.79 -42.29
CA LEU A 186 -2.94 17.46 -42.75
C LEU A 186 -2.83 17.33 -44.26
N ASN A 187 -3.23 18.38 -45.03
CA ASN A 187 -3.07 18.40 -46.47
C ASN A 187 -1.59 18.29 -46.88
N TRP A 188 -0.68 18.92 -46.15
CA TRP A 188 0.75 18.75 -46.37
C TRP A 188 1.19 17.29 -46.19
N VAL A 189 0.74 16.63 -45.12
CA VAL A 189 1.04 15.18 -44.91
C VAL A 189 0.51 14.35 -46.07
N ILE A 190 -0.74 14.53 -46.49
CA ILE A 190 -1.34 13.79 -47.58
C ILE A 190 -0.50 13.87 -48.87
N VAL A 191 -0.01 15.06 -49.20
CA VAL A 191 0.80 15.31 -50.39
C VAL A 191 2.21 14.69 -50.30
N HIS A 192 2.77 14.60 -49.08
CA HIS A 192 4.16 14.20 -48.90
C HIS A 192 4.33 12.83 -48.23
N GLN A 193 3.25 12.15 -47.90
CA GLN A 193 3.23 10.88 -47.17
C GLN A 193 4.20 9.86 -47.79
N ALA A 194 4.06 9.58 -49.07
CA ALA A 194 4.88 8.61 -49.77
C ALA A 194 6.34 9.07 -49.90
N GLN A 195 6.59 10.37 -50.06
CA GLN A 195 7.95 10.92 -50.23
C GLN A 195 8.80 10.72 -48.96
N TYR A 196 8.22 10.88 -47.80
CA TYR A 196 8.91 10.81 -46.51
C TYR A 196 8.60 9.54 -45.73
N ASN A 197 7.85 8.60 -46.32
CA ASN A 197 7.37 7.38 -45.64
C ASN A 197 6.74 7.70 -44.28
N ILE A 198 5.72 8.59 -44.29
CA ILE A 198 5.03 9.01 -43.09
C ILE A 198 3.98 7.92 -42.76
N VAL A 199 4.19 7.22 -41.65
CA VAL A 199 3.31 6.11 -41.19
C VAL A 199 2.45 6.48 -40.00
N ALA A 200 2.74 7.62 -39.34
CA ALA A 200 1.93 8.11 -38.23
C ALA A 200 1.86 9.65 -38.21
N VAL A 201 0.75 10.17 -37.73
CA VAL A 201 0.52 11.58 -37.38
C VAL A 201 0.21 11.67 -35.91
N ASN A 202 0.88 12.57 -35.19
CA ASN A 202 0.60 12.87 -33.80
C ASN A 202 -0.02 14.25 -33.67
N MET A 203 -1.21 14.34 -33.09
CA MET A 203 -1.91 15.56 -32.75
C MET A 203 -2.14 15.65 -31.25
N SER A 204 -1.13 16.11 -30.51
CA SER A 204 -1.22 16.35 -29.06
C SER A 204 -1.92 17.70 -28.77
N LEU A 205 -3.13 17.86 -29.32
CA LEU A 205 -3.92 19.07 -29.31
C LEU A 205 -5.42 18.76 -29.38
N GLY A 206 -6.25 19.69 -28.93
CA GLY A 206 -7.69 19.52 -29.01
C GLY A 206 -8.43 20.69 -28.36
N ILE A 207 -9.77 20.66 -28.45
CA ILE A 207 -10.65 21.64 -27.83
C ILE A 207 -11.99 21.03 -27.43
N GLY A 208 -12.52 21.48 -26.30
CA GLY A 208 -13.85 21.15 -25.80
C GLY A 208 -14.02 19.68 -25.44
N ASP A 209 -15.16 19.35 -24.90
CA ASP A 209 -15.57 17.99 -24.54
C ASP A 209 -16.89 17.69 -25.28
N TYR A 210 -16.88 16.73 -26.19
CA TYR A 210 -18.01 16.44 -27.08
C TYR A 210 -18.45 14.97 -26.92
N THR A 211 -19.77 14.77 -26.90
CA THR A 211 -20.38 13.43 -26.89
C THR A 211 -20.57 12.84 -28.30
N THR A 212 -20.46 13.67 -29.32
CA THR A 212 -20.55 13.32 -30.75
C THR A 212 -19.62 14.24 -31.52
N ASN A 213 -19.09 13.76 -32.67
CA ASN A 213 -18.25 14.59 -33.52
C ASN A 213 -18.98 15.87 -33.94
N PRO A 214 -18.54 17.07 -33.49
CA PRO A 214 -19.25 18.32 -33.81
C PRO A 214 -18.91 18.86 -35.19
N TYR A 215 -17.81 18.39 -35.80
CA TYR A 215 -17.27 18.93 -37.04
C TYR A 215 -16.76 17.83 -37.96
N THR A 216 -17.15 17.87 -39.20
CA THR A 216 -16.70 16.91 -40.22
C THR A 216 -15.69 17.50 -41.19
N PHE A 217 -15.18 18.72 -40.92
CA PHE A 217 -14.31 19.46 -41.83
C PHE A 217 -12.94 18.82 -42.06
N LEU A 218 -12.42 18.07 -41.08
CA LEU A 218 -11.17 17.32 -41.20
C LEU A 218 -11.36 15.85 -41.55
N ASP A 219 -12.60 15.31 -41.51
CA ASP A 219 -12.85 13.89 -41.68
C ASP A 219 -12.35 13.37 -43.03
N ASN A 220 -12.49 14.14 -44.10
CA ASN A 220 -11.96 13.77 -45.40
C ASN A 220 -10.43 13.68 -45.42
N SER A 221 -9.74 14.55 -44.72
CA SER A 221 -8.28 14.50 -44.62
C SER A 221 -7.83 13.32 -43.77
N PHE A 222 -8.50 13.03 -42.67
CA PHE A 222 -8.23 11.85 -41.85
C PHE A 222 -8.48 10.59 -42.63
N GLN A 223 -9.63 10.49 -43.35
CA GLN A 223 -9.95 9.32 -44.18
C GLN A 223 -8.92 9.11 -45.31
N ALA A 224 -8.41 10.20 -45.90
CA ALA A 224 -7.37 10.09 -46.92
C ALA A 224 -6.07 9.51 -46.32
N LEU A 225 -5.64 9.97 -45.14
CA LEU A 225 -4.48 9.43 -44.47
C LEU A 225 -4.64 7.97 -44.04
N ARG A 226 -5.81 7.59 -43.55
CA ARG A 226 -6.15 6.18 -43.25
C ARG A 226 -6.07 5.28 -44.45
N ASN A 227 -6.56 5.76 -45.61
CA ASN A 227 -6.52 5.00 -46.87
C ASN A 227 -5.07 4.74 -47.33
N GLU A 228 -4.13 5.61 -46.98
CA GLU A 228 -2.69 5.46 -47.22
C GLU A 228 -1.98 4.69 -46.11
N GLY A 229 -2.72 4.13 -45.14
CA GLY A 229 -2.17 3.35 -44.02
C GLY A 229 -1.59 4.18 -42.86
N VAL A 230 -1.76 5.50 -42.87
CA VAL A 230 -1.21 6.38 -41.85
C VAL A 230 -2.05 6.28 -40.56
N PHE A 231 -1.37 6.00 -39.43
CA PHE A 231 -1.99 5.98 -38.09
C PHE A 231 -2.10 7.42 -37.56
N VAL A 232 -3.33 7.90 -37.37
CA VAL A 232 -3.58 9.28 -36.89
C VAL A 232 -4.03 9.25 -35.44
N ALA A 233 -3.14 9.70 -34.53
CA ALA A 233 -3.43 9.77 -33.09
C ALA A 233 -3.75 11.18 -32.64
N ALA A 234 -4.76 11.32 -31.76
CA ALA A 234 -5.15 12.59 -31.16
C ALA A 234 -5.40 12.47 -29.64
N ALA A 235 -5.04 13.54 -28.91
CA ALA A 235 -5.23 13.63 -27.46
C ALA A 235 -6.72 13.71 -27.10
N SER A 236 -7.19 12.86 -26.17
CA SER A 236 -8.60 12.78 -25.80
C SER A 236 -9.15 14.03 -25.12
N GLY A 237 -8.31 14.85 -24.50
CA GLY A 237 -8.65 16.05 -23.75
C GLY A 237 -8.32 15.98 -22.27
N ASN A 238 -8.23 17.14 -21.60
CA ASN A 238 -7.76 17.24 -20.22
C ASN A 238 -8.78 17.94 -19.30
N ASP A 239 -10.00 18.12 -19.75
CA ASP A 239 -11.01 18.95 -19.06
C ASP A 239 -12.13 18.11 -18.42
N TYR A 240 -11.89 16.82 -18.14
CA TYR A 240 -12.91 15.92 -17.56
C TYR A 240 -13.46 16.45 -16.23
N PHE A 241 -12.58 16.95 -15.34
CA PHE A 241 -13.02 17.59 -14.08
C PHE A 241 -13.73 18.92 -14.31
N PRO A 242 -13.18 19.90 -15.06
CA PRO A 242 -13.88 21.14 -15.36
C PRO A 242 -15.24 20.94 -16.04
N ASP A 243 -15.37 19.91 -16.86
CA ASP A 243 -16.63 19.54 -17.53
C ASP A 243 -17.55 18.67 -16.65
N ASN A 244 -17.36 18.70 -15.33
CA ASN A 244 -18.16 17.97 -14.34
C ASN A 244 -18.23 16.47 -14.60
N SER A 245 -17.11 15.86 -15.01
CA SER A 245 -17.00 14.43 -15.33
C SER A 245 -17.99 13.96 -16.39
N ARG A 246 -18.26 14.82 -17.37
CA ARG A 246 -19.11 14.47 -18.50
C ARG A 246 -18.36 13.52 -19.42
N GLN A 247 -19.05 12.46 -19.86
CA GLN A 247 -18.49 11.51 -20.81
C GLN A 247 -18.43 12.14 -22.20
N GLY A 248 -17.24 12.52 -22.63
CA GLY A 248 -16.99 13.10 -23.95
C GLY A 248 -15.50 13.04 -24.28
N LEU A 249 -15.12 13.56 -25.44
CA LEU A 249 -13.74 13.70 -25.89
C LEU A 249 -13.56 15.05 -26.59
N ALA A 250 -12.35 15.58 -26.53
CA ALA A 250 -11.97 16.77 -27.29
C ALA A 250 -12.03 16.51 -28.80
N TYR A 251 -12.29 17.57 -29.59
CA TYR A 251 -12.08 17.52 -31.02
C TYR A 251 -10.62 17.87 -31.34
N PRO A 252 -9.87 17.12 -32.21
CA PRO A 252 -10.41 16.14 -33.17
C PRO A 252 -10.50 14.69 -32.66
N ALA A 253 -10.08 14.36 -31.44
CA ALA A 253 -10.10 12.99 -30.93
C ALA A 253 -11.47 12.32 -30.95
N ILE A 254 -12.56 13.07 -30.81
CA ILE A 254 -13.94 12.54 -30.91
C ILE A 254 -14.32 12.11 -32.34
N SER A 255 -13.55 12.48 -33.38
CA SER A 255 -13.80 12.01 -34.75
C SER A 255 -13.53 10.52 -34.87
N PRO A 256 -14.46 9.73 -35.42
CA PRO A 256 -14.26 8.28 -35.62
C PRO A 256 -13.18 7.95 -36.66
N GLN A 257 -12.53 8.97 -37.23
CA GLN A 257 -11.49 8.84 -38.23
C GLN A 257 -10.06 9.00 -37.64
N VAL A 258 -9.95 9.17 -36.34
CA VAL A 258 -8.66 9.27 -35.62
C VAL A 258 -8.65 8.34 -34.40
N VAL A 259 -7.49 7.96 -33.96
CA VAL A 259 -7.31 7.17 -32.73
C VAL A 259 -7.20 8.11 -31.54
N SER A 260 -8.22 8.07 -30.68
CA SER A 260 -8.26 8.87 -29.45
C SER A 260 -7.41 8.22 -28.34
N VAL A 261 -6.56 9.03 -27.66
CA VAL A 261 -5.64 8.53 -26.64
C VAL A 261 -5.81 9.27 -25.33
N GLY A 262 -6.21 8.56 -24.29
CA GLY A 262 -6.34 9.04 -22.91
C GLY A 262 -5.09 8.71 -22.06
N ALA A 263 -4.99 9.35 -20.90
CA ALA A 263 -3.83 9.28 -20.03
C ALA A 263 -4.06 8.41 -18.77
N VAL A 264 -3.09 7.56 -18.46
CA VAL A 264 -2.97 6.85 -17.20
C VAL A 264 -1.70 7.23 -16.46
N TRP A 265 -1.68 6.95 -15.17
CA TRP A 265 -0.49 6.96 -14.34
C TRP A 265 0.42 5.78 -14.67
N ASP A 266 1.73 5.99 -14.59
CA ASP A 266 2.76 4.95 -14.74
C ASP A 266 3.41 4.54 -13.42
N GLY A 267 3.04 5.21 -12.33
CA GLY A 267 3.64 4.96 -11.02
C GLY A 267 2.84 5.53 -9.86
N SER A 268 3.36 5.33 -8.66
CA SER A 268 2.78 5.84 -7.42
C SER A 268 3.50 7.11 -6.99
N PHE A 269 2.84 8.26 -7.09
CA PHE A 269 3.36 9.60 -6.80
C PHE A 269 2.64 10.27 -5.62
N GLY A 270 1.74 9.54 -4.93
CA GLY A 270 0.93 10.09 -3.85
C GLY A 270 -0.20 10.99 -4.36
N THR A 271 -0.51 12.04 -3.60
CA THR A 271 -1.56 13.00 -4.00
C THR A 271 -1.03 14.02 -5.00
N VAL A 272 -1.71 14.16 -6.13
CA VAL A 272 -1.39 15.13 -7.16
C VAL A 272 -2.60 16.05 -7.40
N LYS A 273 -2.35 17.36 -7.46
CA LYS A 273 -3.37 18.39 -7.74
C LYS A 273 -3.05 19.09 -9.05
N TRP A 274 -4.04 19.14 -9.91
CA TRP A 274 -3.92 19.74 -11.24
C TRP A 274 -4.42 21.18 -11.23
N VAL A 275 -3.92 22.00 -12.17
CA VAL A 275 -4.31 23.43 -12.26
C VAL A 275 -5.78 23.64 -12.58
N ASN A 276 -6.39 22.70 -13.29
CA ASN A 276 -7.82 22.74 -13.64
C ASN A 276 -8.75 22.33 -12.49
N GLY A 277 -8.19 22.03 -11.29
CA GLY A 277 -8.93 21.64 -10.11
C GLY A 277 -9.12 20.13 -9.94
N ALA A 278 -8.75 19.32 -10.91
CA ALA A 278 -8.74 17.87 -10.78
C ALA A 278 -7.72 17.44 -9.70
N ILE A 279 -8.00 16.36 -8.97
CA ILE A 279 -7.15 15.85 -7.89
C ILE A 279 -7.15 14.32 -7.95
N ASP A 280 -5.97 13.75 -8.09
CA ASP A 280 -5.72 12.34 -7.79
C ASP A 280 -5.22 12.27 -6.34
N TYR A 281 -6.04 11.80 -5.40
CA TYR A 281 -5.65 11.70 -3.97
C TYR A 281 -4.62 10.59 -3.74
N SER A 282 -4.61 9.59 -4.60
CA SER A 282 -3.56 8.57 -4.69
C SER A 282 -3.35 8.19 -6.14
N THR A 283 -2.15 7.73 -6.49
CA THR A 283 -1.78 7.34 -7.85
C THR A 283 -1.19 5.95 -7.87
N ALA A 284 -1.45 5.20 -8.91
CA ALA A 284 -0.91 3.87 -9.15
C ALA A 284 -0.81 3.59 -10.66
N PRO A 285 0.08 2.70 -11.10
CA PRO A 285 0.10 2.26 -12.50
C PRO A 285 -1.28 1.82 -12.97
N ASP A 286 -1.62 2.17 -14.20
CA ASP A 286 -2.91 1.90 -14.85
C ASP A 286 -4.13 2.64 -14.24
N GLN A 287 -3.95 3.51 -13.27
CA GLN A 287 -5.01 4.42 -12.82
C GLN A 287 -5.24 5.51 -13.87
N ILE A 288 -6.50 5.70 -14.30
CA ILE A 288 -6.85 6.80 -15.23
C ILE A 288 -6.69 8.12 -14.50
N THR A 289 -6.04 9.10 -15.12
CA THR A 289 -5.84 10.43 -14.50
C THR A 289 -7.16 11.16 -14.38
N SER A 290 -7.34 11.93 -13.29
CA SER A 290 -8.58 12.67 -13.02
C SER A 290 -8.89 13.76 -14.06
N PHE A 291 -7.91 14.18 -14.86
CA PHE A 291 -8.13 15.17 -15.93
C PHE A 291 -8.54 14.53 -17.26
N THR A 292 -8.29 13.24 -17.50
CA THR A 292 -8.50 12.58 -18.80
C THR A 292 -9.96 12.59 -19.19
N GLU A 293 -10.28 13.23 -20.33
CA GLU A 293 -11.57 13.10 -20.98
C GLU A 293 -11.76 11.68 -21.49
N ARG A 294 -12.93 11.11 -21.18
CA ARG A 294 -13.22 9.71 -21.44
C ARG A 294 -14.70 9.45 -21.68
N SER A 295 -14.99 8.58 -22.63
CA SER A 295 -16.32 8.07 -22.95
C SER A 295 -16.18 6.71 -23.62
N SER A 296 -17.30 6.09 -24.01
CA SER A 296 -17.27 4.84 -24.78
C SER A 296 -16.62 4.98 -26.16
N ALA A 297 -16.30 6.21 -26.59
CA ALA A 297 -15.61 6.49 -27.85
C ALA A 297 -14.08 6.56 -27.71
N LEU A 298 -13.54 6.44 -26.49
CA LEU A 298 -12.10 6.45 -26.27
C LEU A 298 -11.48 5.13 -26.73
N ASP A 299 -10.53 5.20 -27.66
CA ASP A 299 -9.93 4.02 -28.30
C ASP A 299 -8.84 3.38 -27.46
N LEU A 300 -7.97 4.17 -26.82
CA LEU A 300 -6.75 3.69 -26.18
C LEU A 300 -6.36 4.56 -24.99
N LEU A 301 -5.69 3.94 -24.02
CA LEU A 301 -4.99 4.62 -22.93
C LEU A 301 -3.49 4.41 -23.07
N ALA A 302 -2.69 5.40 -22.62
CA ALA A 302 -1.24 5.30 -22.54
C ALA A 302 -0.72 6.15 -21.36
N PRO A 303 0.55 6.02 -20.93
CA PRO A 303 1.13 6.87 -19.88
C PRO A 303 1.02 8.35 -20.26
N GLY A 304 0.49 9.19 -19.35
CA GLY A 304 0.31 10.61 -19.65
C GLY A 304 0.49 11.57 -18.48
N ALA A 305 0.85 11.03 -17.29
CA ALA A 305 1.05 11.84 -16.10
C ALA A 305 2.51 11.81 -15.63
N MET A 306 3.10 12.96 -15.35
CA MET A 306 4.48 13.09 -14.87
C MET A 306 5.54 12.50 -15.84
N ILE A 307 5.28 12.62 -17.13
CA ILE A 307 6.15 12.07 -18.18
C ILE A 307 7.39 12.97 -18.35
N THR A 308 8.56 12.40 -18.21
CA THR A 308 9.82 13.07 -18.55
C THR A 308 10.09 12.94 -20.05
N SER A 309 10.52 13.99 -20.66
CA SER A 309 10.93 14.01 -22.06
C SER A 309 11.91 15.15 -22.34
N ILE A 310 12.40 15.21 -23.56
CA ILE A 310 13.37 16.18 -24.05
C ILE A 310 12.82 17.61 -23.92
N ALA A 311 13.61 18.51 -23.31
CA ALA A 311 13.27 19.92 -23.23
C ALA A 311 13.84 20.70 -24.42
N ARG A 312 13.10 21.69 -24.87
CA ARG A 312 13.60 22.69 -25.85
C ARG A 312 14.85 23.40 -25.29
N GLY A 313 15.88 23.47 -26.08
CA GLY A 313 17.16 24.09 -25.68
C GLY A 313 18.09 23.15 -24.90
N GLY A 314 17.71 21.88 -24.73
CA GLY A 314 18.50 20.83 -24.07
C GLY A 314 18.02 20.46 -22.68
N GLY A 315 18.46 19.30 -22.19
CA GLY A 315 18.01 18.70 -20.94
C GLY A 315 16.62 18.08 -21.05
N TYR A 316 15.95 17.94 -19.89
CA TYR A 316 14.67 17.24 -19.77
C TYR A 316 13.62 18.14 -19.13
N GLN A 317 12.35 17.86 -19.44
CA GLN A 317 11.19 18.47 -18.83
C GLN A 317 10.19 17.39 -18.43
N THR A 318 9.41 17.66 -17.36
CA THR A 318 8.31 16.79 -16.95
C THR A 318 7.00 17.45 -17.34
N MET A 319 6.15 16.69 -18.02
CA MET A 319 4.86 17.15 -18.53
C MET A 319 3.75 16.18 -18.13
N ALA A 320 2.50 16.65 -18.19
CA ALA A 320 1.33 15.84 -17.98
C ALA A 320 0.19 16.28 -18.90
N GLY A 321 -0.62 15.32 -19.32
CA GLY A 321 -1.77 15.52 -20.19
C GLY A 321 -1.96 14.33 -21.14
N THR A 322 -3.13 14.23 -21.73
CA THR A 322 -3.38 13.29 -22.83
C THR A 322 -2.48 13.59 -24.04
N SER A 323 -1.94 14.82 -24.11
CA SER A 323 -0.87 15.21 -25.04
C SER A 323 0.41 14.39 -24.90
N MET A 324 0.70 13.83 -23.70
CA MET A 324 1.86 12.96 -23.45
C MET A 324 1.54 11.49 -23.70
N ALA A 325 0.27 11.11 -23.57
CA ALA A 325 -0.19 9.75 -23.87
C ALA A 325 -0.23 9.48 -25.40
N THR A 326 -0.66 10.44 -26.17
CA THR A 326 -0.79 10.34 -27.64
C THR A 326 0.51 9.93 -28.35
N PRO A 327 1.69 10.51 -28.02
CA PRO A 327 2.95 10.16 -28.65
C PRO A 327 3.41 8.71 -28.35
N PHE A 328 3.01 8.11 -27.23
CA PHE A 328 3.26 6.68 -26.99
C PHE A 328 2.54 5.82 -28.02
N ALA A 329 1.29 6.13 -28.35
CA ALA A 329 0.52 5.42 -29.35
C ALA A 329 1.10 5.64 -30.76
N ALA A 330 1.46 6.87 -31.13
CA ALA A 330 2.06 7.19 -32.41
C ALA A 330 3.43 6.49 -32.59
N GLY A 331 4.29 6.50 -31.55
CA GLY A 331 5.58 5.80 -31.57
C GLY A 331 5.43 4.27 -31.65
N ALA A 332 4.45 3.71 -30.92
CA ALA A 332 4.13 2.29 -30.98
C ALA A 332 3.63 1.88 -32.37
N ALA A 333 2.81 2.73 -33.01
CA ALA A 333 2.35 2.48 -34.37
C ALA A 333 3.52 2.36 -35.37
N VAL A 334 4.57 3.17 -35.20
CA VAL A 334 5.78 3.05 -36.06
C VAL A 334 6.45 1.70 -35.90
N LEU A 335 6.63 1.20 -34.67
CA LEU A 335 7.29 -0.07 -34.42
C LEU A 335 6.42 -1.25 -34.88
N LEU A 336 5.11 -1.19 -34.68
CA LEU A 336 4.19 -2.21 -35.18
C LEU A 336 4.14 -2.22 -36.73
N HIS A 337 4.17 -1.05 -37.35
CA HIS A 337 4.26 -0.94 -38.79
C HIS A 337 5.52 -1.61 -39.32
N GLN A 338 6.68 -1.30 -38.68
CA GLN A 338 7.96 -1.87 -39.03
C GLN A 338 8.01 -3.40 -38.87
N GLU A 339 7.39 -3.94 -37.81
CA GLU A 339 7.28 -5.39 -37.60
C GLU A 339 6.36 -6.05 -38.63
N LEU A 340 5.17 -5.48 -38.86
CA LEU A 340 4.22 -5.98 -39.87
C LEU A 340 4.85 -6.05 -41.26
N ASP A 341 5.63 -5.02 -41.64
CA ASP A 341 6.38 -5.00 -42.89
C ASP A 341 7.46 -6.08 -42.92
N ALA A 342 8.20 -6.25 -41.83
CA ALA A 342 9.29 -7.21 -41.74
C ALA A 342 8.81 -8.67 -41.84
N VAL A 343 7.58 -8.96 -41.35
CA VAL A 343 7.00 -10.31 -41.46
C VAL A 343 6.08 -10.47 -42.66
N GLY A 344 6.05 -9.50 -43.59
CA GLY A 344 5.26 -9.56 -44.82
C GLY A 344 3.75 -9.39 -44.65
N LYS A 345 3.31 -8.81 -43.52
CA LYS A 345 1.90 -8.52 -43.21
C LYS A 345 1.49 -7.09 -43.62
N HIS A 346 1.97 -6.61 -44.76
CA HIS A 346 1.79 -5.22 -45.22
C HIS A 346 0.29 -4.79 -45.26
N SER A 347 -0.62 -5.70 -45.54
CA SER A 347 -2.07 -5.40 -45.58
C SER A 347 -2.66 -5.07 -44.22
N GLN A 348 -1.95 -5.40 -43.11
CA GLN A 348 -2.32 -5.07 -41.74
C GLN A 348 -1.56 -3.85 -41.21
N ALA A 349 -0.55 -3.37 -41.94
CA ALA A 349 0.23 -2.18 -41.61
C ALA A 349 -0.55 -0.91 -41.97
N ASN A 350 -1.72 -0.74 -41.37
CA ASN A 350 -2.62 0.41 -41.52
C ASN A 350 -3.27 0.74 -40.15
N GLU A 351 -3.92 1.89 -40.04
CA GLU A 351 -4.49 2.35 -38.80
C GLU A 351 -5.41 1.29 -38.15
N ALA A 352 -6.33 0.71 -38.90
CA ALA A 352 -7.30 -0.24 -38.35
C ALA A 352 -6.64 -1.53 -37.84
N GLY A 353 -5.67 -2.06 -38.57
CA GLY A 353 -4.91 -3.26 -38.19
C GLY A 353 -4.03 -3.01 -36.95
N ILE A 354 -3.33 -1.88 -36.95
CA ILE A 354 -2.47 -1.48 -35.83
C ILE A 354 -3.29 -1.17 -34.56
N LEU A 355 -4.41 -0.43 -34.68
CA LEU A 355 -5.31 -0.18 -33.57
C LEU A 355 -5.90 -1.48 -33.01
N ALA A 356 -6.34 -2.38 -33.89
CA ALA A 356 -6.86 -3.69 -33.47
C ALA A 356 -5.80 -4.51 -32.71
N LEU A 357 -4.53 -4.50 -33.14
CA LEU A 357 -3.44 -5.13 -32.40
C LEU A 357 -3.29 -4.50 -31.01
N MET A 358 -3.23 -3.16 -30.91
CA MET A 358 -3.10 -2.46 -29.63
C MET A 358 -4.27 -2.73 -28.69
N GLN A 359 -5.52 -2.77 -29.21
CA GLN A 359 -6.71 -3.04 -28.41
C GLN A 359 -6.82 -4.51 -27.98
N ASN A 360 -6.57 -5.45 -28.87
CA ASN A 360 -6.70 -6.89 -28.59
C ASN A 360 -5.65 -7.38 -27.58
N THR A 361 -4.47 -6.77 -27.58
CA THR A 361 -3.36 -7.13 -26.70
C THR A 361 -3.18 -6.15 -25.52
N GLY A 362 -3.94 -5.06 -25.51
CA GLY A 362 -3.87 -4.01 -24.48
C GLY A 362 -4.39 -4.49 -23.13
N THR A 363 -3.73 -4.01 -22.07
CA THR A 363 -4.17 -4.24 -20.69
C THR A 363 -5.54 -3.60 -20.45
N THR A 364 -6.47 -4.34 -19.85
CA THR A 364 -7.80 -3.80 -19.54
C THR A 364 -7.71 -2.94 -18.28
N VAL A 365 -8.15 -1.70 -18.39
CA VAL A 365 -8.27 -0.74 -17.30
C VAL A 365 -9.74 -0.40 -17.14
N VAL A 366 -10.25 -0.50 -15.92
CA VAL A 366 -11.64 -0.17 -15.58
C VAL A 366 -11.67 1.17 -14.88
N ASP A 367 -12.45 2.11 -15.38
CA ASP A 367 -12.66 3.44 -14.77
C ASP A 367 -13.59 3.31 -13.57
N ALA A 368 -13.08 2.78 -12.45
CA ALA A 368 -13.86 2.55 -11.24
C ALA A 368 -12.94 2.39 -10.02
N GLY A 369 -13.24 3.16 -8.97
CA GLY A 369 -12.58 2.99 -7.67
C GLY A 369 -11.26 3.73 -7.51
N GLU A 370 -10.85 4.57 -8.44
CA GLU A 370 -9.74 5.49 -8.29
C GLU A 370 -10.05 6.48 -7.17
N ASN A 371 -9.02 6.81 -6.41
CA ASN A 371 -9.15 7.77 -5.31
C ASN A 371 -8.83 9.19 -5.82
N ASP A 372 -9.81 9.81 -6.45
CA ASP A 372 -9.74 11.13 -7.04
C ASP A 372 -11.02 11.96 -6.77
N ASN A 373 -11.17 13.12 -7.44
CA ASN A 373 -12.33 14.00 -7.27
C ASN A 373 -13.24 14.07 -8.49
N VAL A 374 -13.21 13.04 -9.35
CA VAL A 374 -14.11 12.95 -10.52
C VAL A 374 -15.11 11.80 -10.39
N THR A 375 -16.14 11.82 -11.23
CA THR A 375 -17.11 10.70 -11.31
C THR A 375 -16.61 9.67 -12.30
N HIS A 376 -16.47 8.42 -11.89
CA HIS A 376 -16.03 7.33 -12.73
C HIS A 376 -17.16 6.83 -13.63
N THR A 377 -16.80 6.41 -14.85
CA THR A 377 -17.76 5.97 -15.86
C THR A 377 -18.20 4.52 -15.68
N GLY A 378 -17.39 3.69 -15.01
CA GLY A 378 -17.55 2.24 -14.97
C GLY A 378 -17.18 1.54 -16.27
N LEU A 379 -16.69 2.26 -17.28
CA LEU A 379 -16.28 1.69 -18.57
C LEU A 379 -14.92 1.00 -18.45
N SER A 380 -14.69 0.06 -19.39
CA SER A 380 -13.39 -0.61 -19.53
C SER A 380 -12.70 -0.11 -20.79
N PHE A 381 -11.44 0.24 -20.65
CA PHE A 381 -10.59 0.72 -21.74
C PHE A 381 -9.38 -0.19 -21.91
N LYS A 382 -8.67 -0.03 -23.02
CA LYS A 382 -7.43 -0.74 -23.30
C LYS A 382 -6.24 0.20 -23.17
N ARG A 383 -5.33 -0.10 -22.27
CA ARG A 383 -4.03 0.58 -22.16
C ARG A 383 -3.01 -0.12 -23.07
N LEU A 384 -2.27 0.63 -23.85
CA LEU A 384 -1.23 0.16 -24.76
C LEU A 384 -0.26 -0.81 -24.06
N ASN A 385 -0.15 -2.02 -24.57
CA ASN A 385 0.88 -3.01 -24.23
C ASN A 385 1.66 -3.34 -25.50
N LEU A 386 2.72 -2.60 -25.75
CA LEU A 386 3.48 -2.71 -26.99
C LEU A 386 4.19 -4.06 -27.10
N ALA A 387 4.70 -4.61 -26.01
CA ALA A 387 5.33 -5.92 -26.01
C ALA A 387 4.37 -7.01 -26.50
N ALA A 388 3.17 -7.04 -25.94
CA ALA A 388 2.15 -8.02 -26.35
C ALA A 388 1.67 -7.80 -27.80
N ALA A 389 1.57 -6.54 -28.25
CA ALA A 389 1.22 -6.23 -29.63
C ALA A 389 2.30 -6.71 -30.63
N MET A 390 3.57 -6.48 -30.31
CA MET A 390 4.68 -6.97 -31.13
C MET A 390 4.72 -8.51 -31.19
N GLN A 391 4.53 -9.18 -30.05
CA GLN A 391 4.44 -10.65 -29.98
C GLN A 391 3.30 -11.20 -30.84
N ALA A 392 2.14 -10.55 -30.81
CA ALA A 392 0.99 -10.96 -31.62
C ALA A 392 1.28 -10.86 -33.14
N VAL A 393 2.08 -9.87 -33.58
CA VAL A 393 2.54 -9.77 -34.97
C VAL A 393 3.47 -10.92 -35.32
N ALA A 394 4.44 -11.22 -34.45
CA ALA A 394 5.43 -12.27 -34.69
C ALA A 394 4.85 -13.70 -34.63
N GLY A 395 3.60 -13.84 -34.17
CA GLY A 395 2.95 -15.14 -34.00
C GLY A 395 3.47 -15.92 -32.80
N ILE A 396 4.21 -15.27 -31.90
CA ILE A 396 4.66 -15.83 -30.63
C ILE A 396 3.46 -15.76 -29.70
N THR A 397 2.94 -16.92 -29.31
CA THR A 397 1.90 -16.97 -28.25
C THR A 397 2.59 -16.67 -26.92
N SER A 398 2.05 -15.71 -26.19
CA SER A 398 2.47 -15.45 -24.81
C SER A 398 2.34 -16.74 -23.98
N SER A 399 3.38 -17.07 -23.21
CA SER A 399 3.32 -18.17 -22.24
C SER A 399 2.38 -17.74 -21.10
N ALA A 400 1.51 -18.64 -20.66
CA ALA A 400 0.64 -18.32 -19.53
C ALA A 400 1.48 -18.14 -18.25
N PRO A 401 1.16 -17.16 -17.42
CA PRO A 401 1.84 -16.98 -16.14
C PRO A 401 1.57 -18.15 -15.21
N VAL A 402 2.48 -18.43 -14.31
CA VAL A 402 2.34 -19.48 -13.29
C VAL A 402 2.30 -18.84 -11.92
N LEU A 403 1.26 -19.15 -11.15
CA LEU A 403 1.12 -18.75 -9.75
C LEU A 403 1.58 -19.88 -8.85
N ASP A 404 2.52 -19.61 -7.95
CA ASP A 404 2.94 -20.58 -6.95
C ASP A 404 1.81 -20.91 -5.99
N ALA A 405 1.83 -22.15 -5.47
CA ALA A 405 0.83 -22.58 -4.51
C ALA A 405 0.92 -21.80 -3.20
N VAL A 406 -0.18 -21.26 -2.76
CA VAL A 406 -0.28 -20.56 -1.47
C VAL A 406 -0.69 -21.56 -0.38
N ALA A 407 0.10 -21.66 0.67
CA ALA A 407 -0.23 -22.52 1.81
C ALA A 407 -1.47 -21.99 2.56
N ASN A 408 -2.20 -22.91 3.20
CA ASN A 408 -3.32 -22.52 4.07
C ASN A 408 -2.84 -21.63 5.21
N GLN A 409 -3.65 -20.66 5.58
CA GLN A 409 -3.33 -19.62 6.57
C GLN A 409 -4.22 -19.74 7.81
N THR A 410 -3.72 -19.20 8.93
CA THR A 410 -4.49 -19.04 10.17
C THR A 410 -4.33 -17.62 10.68
N VAL A 411 -5.43 -16.98 11.06
CA VAL A 411 -5.45 -15.64 11.62
C VAL A 411 -6.39 -15.58 12.83
N GLN A 412 -6.08 -14.75 13.81
CA GLN A 412 -6.99 -14.51 14.93
C GLN A 412 -8.14 -13.59 14.49
N ALA A 413 -9.32 -13.79 15.06
CA ALA A 413 -10.45 -12.90 14.82
C ALA A 413 -10.07 -11.43 15.15
N ASN A 414 -10.58 -10.50 14.36
CA ASN A 414 -10.29 -9.06 14.43
C ASN A 414 -8.83 -8.66 14.07
N HIS A 415 -8.05 -9.57 13.49
CA HIS A 415 -6.72 -9.26 12.97
C HIS A 415 -6.68 -9.44 11.46
N SER A 416 -5.86 -8.62 10.79
CA SER A 416 -5.56 -8.76 9.38
C SER A 416 -4.42 -9.77 9.16
N LEU A 417 -4.44 -10.40 7.99
CA LEU A 417 -3.42 -11.31 7.51
C LEU A 417 -2.85 -10.75 6.20
N THR A 418 -1.54 -10.70 6.05
CA THR A 418 -0.90 -10.37 4.78
C THR A 418 -0.23 -11.62 4.20
N VAL A 419 -0.54 -11.93 2.94
CA VAL A 419 -0.01 -13.06 2.19
C VAL A 419 0.78 -12.51 1.01
N THR A 420 2.04 -12.91 0.88
CA THR A 420 2.83 -12.60 -0.31
C THR A 420 2.54 -13.65 -1.37
N LEU A 421 2.09 -13.20 -2.53
CA LEU A 421 1.86 -14.04 -3.71
C LEU A 421 3.15 -14.10 -4.52
N SER A 422 3.45 -15.26 -5.07
CA SER A 422 4.60 -15.46 -5.95
C SER A 422 4.09 -16.00 -7.28
N GLY A 423 4.29 -15.24 -8.31
CA GLY A 423 3.99 -15.63 -9.68
C GLY A 423 5.20 -15.35 -10.56
N HIS A 424 5.35 -16.12 -11.62
CA HIS A 424 6.38 -15.94 -12.62
C HIS A 424 5.81 -16.16 -14.01
N ASP A 425 6.39 -15.46 -14.96
CA ASP A 425 6.06 -15.56 -16.36
C ASP A 425 7.33 -15.89 -17.16
N ALA A 426 7.23 -16.84 -18.09
CA ALA A 426 8.39 -17.32 -18.85
C ALA A 426 8.90 -16.25 -19.84
N ASP A 427 8.01 -15.38 -20.32
CA ASP A 427 8.33 -14.31 -21.25
C ASP A 427 8.72 -13.01 -20.52
N GLY A 428 8.59 -13.01 -19.19
CA GLY A 428 8.89 -11.88 -18.33
C GLY A 428 7.81 -10.80 -18.36
N ASP A 429 6.57 -11.15 -18.70
CA ASP A 429 5.45 -10.21 -18.73
C ASP A 429 5.07 -9.68 -17.36
N ALA A 430 4.60 -8.43 -17.30
CA ALA A 430 4.21 -7.80 -16.06
C ALA A 430 2.99 -8.51 -15.46
N LEU A 431 3.12 -8.96 -14.22
CA LEU A 431 2.08 -9.73 -13.55
C LEU A 431 1.16 -8.83 -12.73
N THR A 432 -0.14 -9.03 -12.93
CA THR A 432 -1.19 -8.43 -12.10
C THR A 432 -1.86 -9.52 -11.27
N TYR A 433 -2.18 -9.19 -10.02
CA TYR A 433 -2.79 -10.12 -9.07
C TYR A 433 -4.21 -9.70 -8.74
N SER A 434 -5.09 -10.68 -8.61
CA SER A 434 -6.45 -10.47 -8.12
C SER A 434 -6.83 -11.54 -7.10
N ALA A 435 -7.80 -11.26 -6.23
CA ALA A 435 -8.27 -12.21 -5.25
C ALA A 435 -9.78 -12.07 -5.02
N GLN A 436 -10.43 -13.22 -4.77
CA GLN A 436 -11.83 -13.27 -4.39
C GLN A 436 -12.08 -14.35 -3.35
N VAL A 437 -13.11 -14.18 -2.54
CA VAL A 437 -13.54 -15.21 -1.59
C VAL A 437 -14.46 -16.19 -2.32
N VAL A 438 -14.10 -17.47 -2.29
CA VAL A 438 -14.88 -18.55 -2.92
C VAL A 438 -15.22 -19.61 -1.88
N GLY A 439 -16.51 -19.83 -1.63
CA GLY A 439 -16.98 -20.89 -0.74
C GLY A 439 -16.59 -20.73 0.72
N ALA A 440 -17.40 -20.07 1.52
CA ALA A 440 -17.27 -20.00 2.95
C ALA A 440 -18.27 -20.97 3.60
N LYS A 441 -17.76 -21.85 4.48
CA LYS A 441 -18.62 -22.55 5.43
C LYS A 441 -18.38 -21.93 6.80
N SER A 442 -19.34 -21.16 7.31
CA SER A 442 -19.26 -20.64 8.67
C SER A 442 -19.11 -21.77 9.67
N GLN A 443 -18.37 -21.58 10.75
CA GLN A 443 -18.28 -22.54 11.84
C GLN A 443 -19.67 -22.97 12.32
N ALA A 444 -20.62 -22.05 12.35
CA ALA A 444 -21.99 -22.30 12.68
C ALA A 444 -22.67 -23.32 11.73
N TYR A 445 -22.49 -23.16 10.43
CA TYR A 445 -23.02 -24.10 9.45
C TYR A 445 -22.35 -25.47 9.54
N GLN A 446 -21.05 -25.52 9.74
CA GLN A 446 -20.33 -26.79 9.94
C GLN A 446 -20.82 -27.53 11.19
N LEU A 447 -20.94 -26.83 12.32
CA LEU A 447 -21.49 -27.39 13.56
C LEU A 447 -22.94 -27.84 13.38
N ARG A 448 -23.77 -27.03 12.73
CA ARG A 448 -25.15 -27.42 12.40
C ARG A 448 -25.18 -28.73 11.62
N GLN A 449 -24.35 -28.88 10.59
CA GLN A 449 -24.28 -30.12 9.79
C GLN A 449 -23.75 -31.30 10.61
N GLN A 450 -22.66 -31.09 11.35
CA GLN A 450 -21.98 -32.11 12.12
C GLN A 450 -22.86 -32.63 13.29
N LEU A 451 -23.55 -31.74 13.97
CA LEU A 451 -24.34 -32.05 15.15
C LEU A 451 -25.82 -32.34 14.82
N GLY A 452 -26.23 -32.08 13.56
CA GLY A 452 -27.61 -32.26 13.12
C GLY A 452 -28.59 -31.37 13.89
N LEU A 453 -28.21 -30.09 14.13
CA LEU A 453 -29.03 -29.18 14.93
C LEU A 453 -30.35 -28.88 14.22
N THR A 454 -31.46 -29.17 14.89
CA THR A 454 -32.82 -29.05 14.34
C THR A 454 -33.69 -28.05 15.09
N PHE A 455 -33.27 -27.62 16.26
CA PHE A 455 -34.07 -26.76 17.12
C PHE A 455 -33.16 -25.98 18.09
N ALA A 456 -33.53 -24.72 18.37
CA ALA A 456 -32.93 -23.93 19.43
C ALA A 456 -34.04 -23.37 20.32
N GLY A 457 -33.94 -23.61 21.60
CA GLY A 457 -34.86 -22.91 22.46
C GLY A 457 -35.54 -23.66 23.61
N SER A 458 -34.78 -24.08 24.56
CA SER A 458 -35.23 -24.09 25.95
C SER A 458 -34.23 -23.27 26.75
N TYR A 459 -34.72 -22.41 27.60
CA TYR A 459 -33.89 -21.53 28.42
C TYR A 459 -34.08 -21.90 29.87
N PHE A 460 -33.01 -22.37 30.51
CA PHE A 460 -33.02 -22.67 31.94
C PHE A 460 -32.00 -21.75 32.63
N THR A 461 -32.40 -21.24 33.80
CA THR A 461 -31.44 -20.57 34.67
C THR A 461 -30.80 -21.64 35.56
N ASN A 462 -29.47 -21.80 35.42
CA ASN A 462 -28.75 -22.75 36.24
C ASN A 462 -28.60 -22.28 37.70
N SER A 463 -28.13 -23.14 38.54
CA SER A 463 -27.91 -22.86 39.95
C SER A 463 -26.94 -21.70 40.26
N TRP A 464 -26.24 -21.21 39.27
CA TRP A 464 -25.31 -20.08 39.37
C TRP A 464 -25.90 -18.78 38.77
N GLY A 465 -27.16 -18.75 38.42
CA GLY A 465 -27.86 -17.57 37.93
C GLY A 465 -27.63 -17.25 36.44
N ALA A 466 -26.90 -18.09 35.69
CA ALA A 466 -26.73 -17.93 34.27
C ALA A 466 -27.82 -18.67 33.48
N GLN A 467 -28.42 -17.99 32.50
CA GLN A 467 -29.34 -18.62 31.56
C GLN A 467 -28.56 -19.49 30.58
N GLU A 468 -28.90 -20.76 30.47
CA GLU A 468 -28.37 -21.66 29.48
C GLU A 468 -29.32 -21.72 28.28
N LYS A 469 -28.76 -21.68 27.10
CA LYS A 469 -29.47 -21.78 25.81
C LYS A 469 -29.29 -23.18 25.26
N TRP A 470 -30.38 -23.93 25.17
CA TRP A 470 -30.33 -25.34 24.77
C TRP A 470 -30.65 -25.56 23.30
N LEU A 471 -30.00 -26.52 22.70
CA LEU A 471 -30.11 -26.91 21.29
C LEU A 471 -30.31 -28.42 21.20
N LEU A 472 -31.23 -28.88 20.33
CA LEU A 472 -31.43 -30.29 20.03
C LEU A 472 -30.74 -30.64 18.70
N GLY A 473 -29.94 -31.70 18.73
CA GLY A 473 -29.25 -32.20 17.56
C GLY A 473 -29.70 -33.62 17.19
N ALA A 474 -28.97 -34.23 16.25
CA ALA A 474 -29.25 -35.57 15.76
C ALA A 474 -29.26 -36.59 16.89
N GLY A 475 -30.13 -37.63 16.77
CA GLY A 475 -30.25 -38.70 17.76
C GLY A 475 -30.79 -38.24 19.12
N GLN A 476 -31.52 -37.10 19.16
CA GLN A 476 -32.04 -36.48 20.37
C GLN A 476 -30.95 -36.08 21.38
N GLN A 477 -29.73 -35.84 20.89
CA GLN A 477 -28.64 -35.34 21.73
C GLN A 477 -28.86 -33.84 22.04
N TRP A 478 -28.81 -33.46 23.31
CA TRP A 478 -28.88 -32.08 23.76
C TRP A 478 -27.49 -31.45 23.83
N TYR A 479 -27.44 -30.20 23.44
CA TYR A 479 -26.29 -29.31 23.56
C TYR A 479 -26.73 -28.01 24.22
N PHE A 480 -25.81 -27.25 24.77
CA PHE A 480 -26.11 -25.93 25.34
C PHE A 480 -24.98 -24.94 25.12
N ILE A 481 -25.36 -23.68 25.05
CA ILE A 481 -24.42 -22.56 24.94
C ILE A 481 -24.41 -21.80 26.25
N LEU A 482 -23.22 -21.49 26.74
CA LEU A 482 -22.99 -20.65 27.90
C LEU A 482 -22.79 -19.18 27.51
N PRO A 483 -22.96 -18.20 28.44
CA PRO A 483 -22.78 -16.78 28.18
C PRO A 483 -21.42 -16.39 27.59
N ASN A 484 -20.39 -17.18 27.86
CA ASN A 484 -19.04 -17.01 27.32
C ASN A 484 -18.86 -17.59 25.91
N GLY A 485 -19.93 -18.01 25.23
CA GLY A 485 -19.89 -18.58 23.89
C GLY A 485 -19.51 -20.07 23.82
N GLN A 486 -19.32 -20.76 24.93
CA GLN A 486 -18.97 -22.18 24.91
C GLN A 486 -20.17 -23.04 24.51
N LEU A 487 -20.07 -23.72 23.37
CA LEU A 487 -21.00 -24.77 22.97
C LEU A 487 -20.55 -26.11 23.54
N ARG A 488 -21.42 -26.75 24.31
CA ARG A 488 -21.11 -27.98 25.02
C ARG A 488 -22.15 -29.08 24.78
N LYS A 489 -21.70 -30.33 24.82
CA LYS A 489 -22.56 -31.53 24.79
C LYS A 489 -23.11 -31.80 26.19
N TRP A 490 -24.41 -32.06 26.28
CA TRP A 490 -25.02 -32.54 27.51
C TRP A 490 -24.64 -33.99 27.81
N ALA A 491 -24.12 -34.25 29.00
CA ALA A 491 -23.60 -35.55 29.46
C ALA A 491 -24.37 -36.14 30.67
N GLY A 492 -25.64 -35.73 30.86
CA GLY A 492 -26.53 -36.24 31.92
C GLY A 492 -26.49 -35.43 33.21
N THR A 493 -25.38 -34.84 33.57
CA THR A 493 -25.25 -33.92 34.68
C THR A 493 -24.52 -32.62 34.24
N MET A 494 -24.71 -31.53 34.98
CA MET A 494 -24.01 -30.27 34.68
C MET A 494 -22.49 -30.43 34.90
N THR A 495 -22.10 -31.09 35.97
CA THR A 495 -20.68 -31.30 36.29
C THR A 495 -19.96 -32.04 35.18
N ASP A 496 -20.54 -33.13 34.67
CA ASP A 496 -19.98 -33.91 33.58
C ASP A 496 -20.00 -33.14 32.26
N SER A 497 -21.03 -32.36 32.00
CA SER A 497 -21.18 -31.57 30.80
C SER A 497 -20.18 -30.38 30.73
N LEU A 498 -19.73 -29.91 31.88
CA LEU A 498 -18.68 -28.88 31.97
C LEU A 498 -17.26 -29.47 31.87
N ALA A 499 -17.12 -30.81 31.88
CA ALA A 499 -15.81 -31.48 31.66
C ALA A 499 -15.21 -31.02 30.31
N PRO A 500 -13.88 -30.93 30.20
CA PRO A 500 -13.20 -30.49 28.95
C PRO A 500 -13.57 -31.32 27.72
N ALA A 501 -13.82 -32.62 27.90
CA ALA A 501 -14.20 -33.56 26.83
C ALA A 501 -15.55 -33.24 26.18
N ASN A 502 -16.42 -32.46 26.84
CA ASN A 502 -17.75 -32.10 26.35
C ASN A 502 -17.78 -30.67 25.77
N LEU A 503 -16.67 -29.92 25.73
CA LEU A 503 -16.53 -28.69 24.99
C LEU A 503 -16.37 -28.98 23.50
N LEU A 504 -17.32 -28.49 22.69
CA LEU A 504 -17.35 -28.73 21.26
C LEU A 504 -16.76 -27.55 20.48
N ALA A 505 -17.05 -26.32 20.91
CA ALA A 505 -16.56 -25.12 20.27
C ALA A 505 -16.60 -23.92 21.24
N ASN A 506 -15.73 -22.95 21.01
CA ASN A 506 -15.86 -21.61 21.55
C ASN A 506 -16.40 -20.74 20.41
N LEU A 507 -17.61 -20.25 20.54
CA LEU A 507 -18.32 -19.42 19.58
C LEU A 507 -18.29 -17.95 20.03
N ASP A 508 -18.61 -17.05 19.12
CA ASP A 508 -18.87 -15.67 19.48
C ASP A 508 -20.06 -15.58 20.45
N PRO A 509 -20.02 -14.74 21.47
CA PRO A 509 -21.14 -14.56 22.42
C PRO A 509 -22.46 -14.17 21.78
N SER A 510 -22.50 -13.67 20.55
CA SER A 510 -23.73 -13.41 19.80
C SER A 510 -24.57 -14.67 19.60
N TYR A 511 -23.95 -15.86 19.50
CA TYR A 511 -24.67 -17.12 19.44
C TYR A 511 -25.35 -17.52 20.75
N TYR A 512 -24.84 -17.01 21.87
CA TYR A 512 -25.56 -17.10 23.13
C TYR A 512 -26.73 -16.12 23.17
N ALA A 513 -26.53 -14.88 22.69
CA ALA A 513 -27.60 -13.88 22.62
C ALA A 513 -28.77 -14.36 21.73
N ASP A 514 -28.43 -14.90 20.55
CA ASP A 514 -29.39 -15.48 19.60
C ASP A 514 -28.93 -16.85 19.09
N PRO A 515 -29.34 -17.96 19.73
CA PRO A 515 -29.01 -19.31 19.30
C PRO A 515 -29.56 -19.72 17.94
N SER A 516 -30.55 -18.99 17.43
CA SER A 516 -31.11 -19.25 16.09
C SER A 516 -30.07 -19.05 14.98
N LEU A 517 -29.09 -18.21 15.21
CA LEU A 517 -27.94 -18.03 14.31
C LEU A 517 -27.14 -19.32 14.08
N LEU A 518 -27.15 -20.25 15.04
CA LEU A 518 -26.45 -21.51 14.92
C LEU A 518 -27.31 -22.57 14.21
N TRP A 519 -28.54 -22.83 14.68
CA TRP A 519 -29.36 -23.90 14.12
C TRP A 519 -30.02 -23.53 12.77
N ASN A 520 -30.20 -22.24 12.47
CA ASN A 520 -30.63 -21.73 11.16
C ASN A 520 -29.45 -21.41 10.20
N ALA A 521 -28.20 -21.67 10.61
CA ALA A 521 -27.07 -21.37 9.78
C ALA A 521 -27.20 -22.00 8.39
N GLN A 522 -27.12 -21.19 7.35
CA GLN A 522 -27.18 -21.63 5.95
C GLN A 522 -25.78 -21.92 5.42
N PRO A 523 -25.63 -22.69 4.30
CA PRO A 523 -24.39 -22.68 3.57
C PRO A 523 -24.09 -21.23 3.22
N GLY A 524 -23.07 -20.68 3.89
CA GLY A 524 -22.88 -19.23 3.86
C GLY A 524 -22.58 -18.71 2.45
N SER A 525 -23.21 -17.62 2.07
CA SER A 525 -22.53 -16.59 1.31
C SER A 525 -21.17 -16.34 1.98
N ALA A 526 -20.13 -16.18 1.17
CA ALA A 526 -18.80 -15.84 1.67
C ALA A 526 -18.94 -14.74 2.75
N PRO A 527 -18.28 -14.84 3.91
CA PRO A 527 -18.30 -13.76 4.87
C PRO A 527 -17.83 -12.49 4.15
N ASN A 528 -18.33 -11.33 4.54
CA ASN A 528 -17.85 -10.04 4.05
C ASN A 528 -16.39 -9.86 4.48
N VAL A 529 -15.49 -10.63 3.86
CA VAL A 529 -14.04 -10.51 4.05
C VAL A 529 -13.57 -9.38 3.16
N THR A 530 -12.89 -8.41 3.74
CA THR A 530 -12.24 -7.37 2.94
C THR A 530 -10.91 -7.91 2.41
N LEU A 531 -10.74 -7.85 1.09
CA LEU A 531 -9.51 -8.16 0.41
C LEU A 531 -8.93 -6.89 -0.21
N ALA A 532 -7.63 -6.69 -0.06
CA ALA A 532 -6.90 -5.62 -0.72
C ALA A 532 -5.59 -6.17 -1.26
N ILE A 533 -5.24 -5.78 -2.49
CA ILE A 533 -3.98 -6.18 -3.13
C ILE A 533 -3.16 -4.92 -3.41
N ALA A 534 -1.89 -4.97 -3.04
CA ALA A 534 -0.89 -3.95 -3.36
C ALA A 534 0.36 -4.67 -3.91
N GLY A 535 0.60 -4.54 -5.21
CA GLY A 535 1.59 -5.36 -5.91
C GLY A 535 1.27 -6.85 -5.75
N ASN A 536 2.19 -7.61 -5.17
CA ASN A 536 2.00 -9.03 -4.88
C ASN A 536 1.62 -9.33 -3.42
N HIS A 537 1.21 -8.34 -2.64
CA HIS A 537 0.79 -8.51 -1.26
C HIS A 537 -0.74 -8.47 -1.15
N LEU A 538 -1.32 -9.61 -0.76
CA LEU A 538 -2.75 -9.73 -0.47
C LEU A 538 -2.98 -9.52 1.03
N THR A 539 -3.73 -8.50 1.38
CA THR A 539 -4.23 -8.26 2.74
C THR A 539 -5.64 -8.83 2.86
N VAL A 540 -5.85 -9.65 3.88
CA VAL A 540 -7.12 -10.31 4.19
C VAL A 540 -7.59 -9.82 5.56
N LEU A 541 -8.75 -9.21 5.63
CA LEU A 541 -9.39 -8.78 6.87
C LEU A 541 -10.74 -9.50 7.03
N PRO A 542 -10.82 -10.51 7.92
CA PRO A 542 -12.08 -11.15 8.24
C PRO A 542 -13.06 -10.18 8.92
N PRO A 543 -14.38 -10.40 8.81
CA PRO A 543 -15.37 -9.60 9.53
C PRO A 543 -15.15 -9.63 11.04
N THR A 544 -15.52 -8.55 11.72
CA THR A 544 -15.42 -8.45 13.17
C THR A 544 -16.16 -9.60 13.85
N GLY A 545 -15.48 -10.31 14.77
CA GLY A 545 -16.05 -11.44 15.52
C GLY A 545 -16.22 -12.74 14.73
N TYR A 546 -15.85 -12.76 13.43
CA TYR A 546 -15.94 -13.99 12.63
C TYR A 546 -14.92 -15.02 13.11
N THR A 547 -15.37 -16.27 13.26
CA THR A 547 -14.53 -17.47 13.44
C THR A 547 -15.01 -18.54 12.47
N GLY A 548 -14.10 -19.28 11.87
CA GLY A 548 -14.44 -20.31 10.88
C GLY A 548 -13.45 -20.33 9.72
N ASN A 549 -13.80 -21.02 8.66
CA ASN A 549 -12.97 -21.17 7.49
C ASN A 549 -13.61 -20.53 6.27
N PHE A 550 -12.80 -19.93 5.42
CA PHE A 550 -13.18 -19.54 4.08
C PHE A 550 -12.03 -19.79 3.11
N THR A 551 -12.36 -19.90 1.84
CA THR A 551 -11.38 -20.12 0.78
C THR A 551 -11.18 -18.83 0.00
N ILE A 552 -9.95 -18.46 -0.25
CA ILE A 552 -9.58 -17.38 -1.15
C ILE A 552 -9.05 -18.02 -2.42
N GLN A 553 -9.57 -17.57 -3.54
CA GLN A 553 -9.03 -17.81 -4.86
C GLN A 553 -8.18 -16.59 -5.25
N VAL A 554 -6.95 -16.82 -5.64
CA VAL A 554 -6.03 -15.80 -6.15
C VAL A 554 -5.71 -16.12 -7.59
N SER A 555 -5.61 -15.09 -8.41
CA SER A 555 -5.24 -15.21 -9.81
C SER A 555 -4.06 -14.29 -10.11
N VAL A 556 -3.18 -14.75 -10.96
CA VAL A 556 -2.14 -13.94 -11.60
C VAL A 556 -2.44 -13.86 -13.08
N SER A 557 -2.26 -12.70 -13.68
CA SER A 557 -2.44 -12.47 -15.12
C SER A 557 -1.31 -11.61 -15.68
N ASP A 558 -0.89 -11.93 -16.88
CA ASP A 558 0.03 -11.17 -17.74
C ASP A 558 -0.70 -10.20 -18.68
N GLY A 559 -2.04 -10.17 -18.63
CA GLY A 559 -2.91 -9.39 -19.52
C GLY A 559 -3.44 -10.20 -20.70
N SER A 560 -2.85 -11.35 -21.05
CA SER A 560 -3.30 -12.25 -22.13
C SER A 560 -3.83 -13.60 -21.63
N ALA A 561 -3.22 -14.13 -20.56
CA ALA A 561 -3.57 -15.38 -19.92
C ALA A 561 -3.60 -15.21 -18.39
N SER A 562 -4.03 -16.25 -17.70
CA SER A 562 -4.04 -16.23 -16.21
C SER A 562 -3.87 -17.63 -15.63
N ASP A 563 -3.24 -17.72 -14.46
CA ASP A 563 -3.26 -18.89 -13.59
C ASP A 563 -3.95 -18.58 -12.27
N THR A 564 -4.59 -19.58 -11.69
CA THR A 564 -5.43 -19.41 -10.51
C THR A 564 -5.15 -20.50 -9.49
N LYS A 565 -4.95 -20.12 -8.24
CA LYS A 565 -4.80 -21.05 -7.11
C LYS A 565 -5.80 -20.68 -6.01
N SER A 566 -6.04 -21.63 -5.11
CA SER A 566 -6.91 -21.41 -3.96
C SER A 566 -6.24 -21.89 -2.69
N PHE A 567 -6.47 -21.20 -1.59
CA PHE A 567 -6.01 -21.59 -0.26
C PHE A 567 -7.09 -21.29 0.79
N GLN A 568 -7.03 -22.01 1.90
CA GLN A 568 -7.96 -21.85 2.99
C GLN A 568 -7.41 -20.88 4.04
N VAL A 569 -8.26 -20.02 4.57
CA VAL A 569 -7.99 -19.19 5.75
C VAL A 569 -8.86 -19.66 6.89
N THR A 570 -8.22 -20.04 8.00
CA THR A 570 -8.87 -20.39 9.26
C THR A 570 -8.80 -19.20 10.21
N VAL A 571 -9.96 -18.68 10.62
CA VAL A 571 -10.04 -17.61 11.62
C VAL A 571 -10.34 -18.24 12.97
N VAL A 572 -9.39 -18.11 13.90
CA VAL A 572 -9.50 -18.62 15.25
C VAL A 572 -9.91 -17.54 16.23
N ALA A 573 -10.55 -17.91 17.34
CA ALA A 573 -10.89 -16.96 18.39
C ALA A 573 -9.63 -16.25 18.93
N PRO A 574 -9.74 -14.97 19.36
CA PRO A 574 -8.62 -14.27 19.97
C PRO A 574 -8.16 -15.03 21.23
N THR A 575 -6.88 -15.32 21.30
CA THR A 575 -6.29 -15.80 22.55
C THR A 575 -6.06 -14.60 23.46
N ILE A 576 -6.87 -14.46 24.50
CA ILE A 576 -6.59 -13.49 25.55
C ILE A 576 -5.34 -13.97 26.27
N ALA A 577 -4.28 -13.16 26.26
CA ALA A 577 -3.02 -13.51 26.92
C ALA A 577 -3.27 -13.88 28.38
N LEU A 578 -2.78 -15.06 28.79
CA LEU A 578 -2.86 -15.49 30.18
C LEU A 578 -2.04 -14.54 31.04
N THR A 579 -2.66 -13.99 32.06
CA THR A 579 -2.02 -13.08 33.02
C THR A 579 -2.24 -13.58 34.44
N LEU A 580 -1.27 -13.35 35.32
CA LEU A 580 -1.34 -13.61 36.74
C LEU A 580 -0.93 -12.34 37.49
N ALA A 581 -1.81 -11.83 38.33
CA ALA A 581 -1.45 -10.72 39.23
C ALA A 581 -0.39 -11.21 40.24
N THR A 582 0.63 -10.39 40.48
CA THR A 582 1.64 -10.71 41.49
C THR A 582 1.00 -10.65 42.86
N PRO A 583 0.97 -11.77 43.63
CA PRO A 583 0.42 -11.72 44.98
C PRO A 583 1.24 -10.76 45.88
N ALA A 584 0.56 -10.05 46.76
CA ALA A 584 1.23 -9.20 47.71
C ALA A 584 2.12 -10.02 48.69
N ASN A 585 3.21 -9.44 49.14
CA ASN A 585 4.05 -10.05 50.15
C ASN A 585 3.23 -10.33 51.40
N GLN A 586 3.50 -11.44 52.08
CA GLN A 586 2.78 -11.88 53.27
C GLN A 586 3.66 -11.83 54.48
N THR A 587 3.08 -11.54 55.65
CA THR A 587 3.76 -11.64 56.96
C THR A 587 2.88 -12.49 57.87
N LEU A 588 3.47 -13.51 58.48
CA LEU A 588 2.77 -14.37 59.42
C LEU A 588 3.67 -14.73 60.60
N THR A 589 3.08 -15.06 61.74
CA THR A 589 3.80 -15.54 62.91
C THR A 589 4.05 -17.04 62.81
N ALA A 590 5.19 -17.48 63.32
CA ALA A 590 5.50 -18.94 63.39
C ALA A 590 4.36 -19.71 64.03
N GLY A 591 3.99 -20.84 63.42
CA GLY A 591 2.84 -21.64 63.84
C GLY A 591 1.50 -21.29 63.19
N GLN A 592 1.42 -20.16 62.45
CA GLN A 592 0.20 -19.68 61.78
C GLN A 592 0.15 -20.05 60.30
N SER A 593 -1.00 -19.86 59.73
CA SER A 593 -1.21 -20.00 58.29
C SER A 593 -1.94 -18.77 57.71
N VAL A 594 -1.67 -18.46 56.46
CA VAL A 594 -2.34 -17.41 55.70
C VAL A 594 -2.88 -18.00 54.39
N THR A 595 -4.05 -17.55 53.95
CA THR A 595 -4.60 -17.90 52.67
C THR A 595 -4.59 -16.67 51.74
N VAL A 596 -4.04 -16.84 50.55
CA VAL A 596 -3.87 -15.80 49.52
C VAL A 596 -4.72 -16.16 48.34
N SER A 597 -5.61 -15.26 47.92
CA SER A 597 -6.38 -15.41 46.69
C SER A 597 -5.51 -15.07 45.50
N LEU A 598 -5.43 -15.97 44.54
CA LEU A 598 -4.71 -15.77 43.30
C LEU A 598 -5.66 -15.23 42.23
N SER A 599 -5.27 -14.16 41.57
CA SER A 599 -6.04 -13.54 40.50
C SER A 599 -5.33 -13.71 39.18
N ALA A 600 -5.93 -14.50 38.27
CA ALA A 600 -5.45 -14.69 36.92
C ALA A 600 -6.60 -14.48 35.93
N HIS A 601 -6.28 -13.93 34.76
CA HIS A 601 -7.24 -13.61 33.70
C HIS A 601 -6.66 -14.02 32.35
N GLY A 602 -7.55 -14.28 31.38
CA GLY A 602 -7.17 -14.69 30.02
C GLY A 602 -6.86 -16.17 29.92
N GLY A 603 -6.17 -16.55 28.86
CA GLY A 603 -5.86 -17.93 28.53
C GLY A 603 -6.88 -18.60 27.63
N ALA A 604 -6.47 -19.71 27.02
CA ALA A 604 -7.24 -20.46 26.04
C ALA A 604 -8.10 -21.58 26.67
N GLY A 605 -7.94 -21.86 27.98
CA GLY A 605 -8.60 -22.97 28.66
C GLY A 605 -8.83 -22.72 30.15
N PRO A 606 -9.33 -23.76 30.87
CA PRO A 606 -9.54 -23.67 32.32
C PRO A 606 -8.23 -23.41 33.05
N LEU A 607 -8.25 -22.46 33.98
CA LEU A 607 -7.06 -22.07 34.73
C LEU A 607 -6.76 -23.08 35.85
N THR A 608 -5.54 -23.56 35.84
CA THR A 608 -4.97 -24.39 36.92
C THR A 608 -3.85 -23.68 37.62
N TYR A 609 -3.79 -23.79 38.94
CA TYR A 609 -2.82 -23.09 39.77
C TYR A 609 -1.91 -24.07 40.49
N ALA A 610 -0.64 -23.74 40.55
CA ALA A 610 0.36 -24.44 41.32
C ALA A 610 1.23 -23.46 42.11
N ALA A 611 1.75 -23.90 43.25
CA ALA A 611 2.69 -23.08 44.01
C ALA A 611 3.80 -23.95 44.59
N LYS A 612 4.99 -23.40 44.68
CA LYS A 612 6.13 -24.02 45.32
C LYS A 612 6.96 -22.96 46.07
N VAL A 613 7.67 -23.41 47.09
CA VAL A 613 8.68 -22.62 47.73
C VAL A 613 9.98 -22.75 46.94
N THR A 614 10.47 -21.68 46.37
CA THR A 614 11.67 -21.68 45.49
C THR A 614 12.93 -21.15 46.19
N GLY A 615 12.75 -20.42 47.25
CA GLY A 615 13.84 -19.93 48.10
C GLY A 615 13.44 -19.97 49.56
N GLY A 616 14.18 -20.66 50.32
CA GLY A 616 13.90 -20.88 51.75
C GLY A 616 15.11 -21.19 52.57
N SER A 617 16.31 -21.16 52.04
CA SER A 617 17.43 -20.66 52.78
C SER A 617 17.43 -19.15 52.62
N SER A 618 17.07 -18.43 53.66
CA SER A 618 17.13 -16.98 53.66
C SER A 618 18.46 -16.57 53.04
N GLN A 619 18.45 -15.49 52.27
CA GLN A 619 19.69 -14.85 51.84
C GLN A 619 20.65 -14.72 53.05
N ALA A 620 20.06 -14.56 54.23
CA ALA A 620 20.76 -14.57 55.49
C ALA A 620 21.49 -15.90 55.76
N TYR A 621 20.85 -17.04 55.56
CA TYR A 621 21.51 -18.32 55.77
C TYR A 621 22.62 -18.61 54.73
N GLN A 622 22.36 -18.24 53.48
CA GLN A 622 23.38 -18.37 52.42
C GLN A 622 24.59 -17.47 52.72
N LEU A 623 24.36 -16.22 53.13
CA LEU A 623 25.43 -15.30 53.50
C LEU A 623 26.15 -15.76 54.76
N ARG A 624 25.41 -16.26 55.74
CA ARG A 624 26.04 -16.87 56.95
C ARG A 624 26.99 -18.01 56.58
N GLN A 625 26.54 -18.91 55.67
CA GLN A 625 27.39 -20.02 55.21
C GLN A 625 28.58 -19.52 54.37
N LEU A 626 28.35 -18.62 53.46
CA LEU A 626 29.36 -18.08 52.55
C LEU A 626 30.44 -17.26 53.30
N LEU A 627 30.01 -16.41 54.22
CA LEU A 627 30.88 -15.46 54.92
C LEU A 627 31.38 -16.02 56.25
N GLY A 628 30.88 -17.18 56.70
CA GLY A 628 31.22 -17.79 57.97
C GLY A 628 30.83 -16.91 59.17
N LEU A 629 29.69 -16.22 59.10
CA LEU A 629 29.27 -15.30 60.16
C LEU A 629 29.06 -16.03 61.47
N ALA A 630 29.87 -15.72 62.45
CA ALA A 630 29.92 -16.37 63.75
C ALA A 630 29.38 -15.48 64.89
N TYR A 631 29.34 -14.20 64.72
CA TYR A 631 28.97 -13.27 65.77
C TYR A 631 28.35 -11.98 65.18
N ALA A 632 27.36 -11.45 65.86
CA ALA A 632 26.80 -10.12 65.56
C ALA A 632 26.74 -9.31 66.82
N GLY A 633 27.40 -8.16 66.85
CA GLY A 633 27.21 -7.34 68.01
C GLY A 633 28.36 -6.47 68.49
N SER A 634 28.96 -5.68 67.63
CA SER A 634 29.49 -4.39 68.04
C SER A 634 28.66 -3.30 67.34
N TYR A 635 28.16 -2.37 68.14
CA TYR A 635 27.34 -1.28 67.66
C TYR A 635 28.06 0.00 67.86
N PHE A 636 28.46 0.68 66.78
CA PHE A 636 29.10 1.98 66.86
C PHE A 636 28.25 3.02 66.19
N THR A 637 28.19 4.22 66.74
CA THR A 637 27.58 5.35 66.02
C THR A 637 28.70 6.01 65.23
N ASN A 638 28.55 6.02 63.90
CA ASN A 638 29.54 6.66 63.05
C ASN A 638 29.44 8.19 63.11
N SER A 639 30.41 8.87 62.51
CA SER A 639 30.49 10.33 62.47
C SER A 639 29.30 11.04 61.83
N TRP A 640 28.40 10.28 61.14
CA TRP A 640 27.17 10.78 60.51
C TRP A 640 25.92 10.50 61.36
N GLY A 641 26.08 10.00 62.61
CA GLY A 641 24.96 9.74 63.51
C GLY A 641 24.21 8.40 63.28
N TYR A 642 24.68 7.54 62.42
CA TYR A 642 24.10 6.23 62.21
C TYR A 642 24.76 5.17 63.06
N GLN A 643 23.96 4.31 63.69
CA GLN A 643 24.47 3.12 64.37
C GLN A 643 24.81 2.04 63.34
N GLU A 644 26.09 1.70 63.24
CA GLU A 644 26.54 0.59 62.42
C GLU A 644 26.41 -0.72 63.17
N LYS A 645 25.90 -1.76 62.47
CA LYS A 645 25.74 -3.10 63.02
C LYS A 645 26.86 -3.98 62.48
N TRP A 646 27.84 -4.30 63.31
CA TRP A 646 29.00 -5.04 62.89
C TRP A 646 28.84 -6.56 63.09
N LEU A 647 29.39 -7.34 62.14
CA LEU A 647 29.36 -8.79 62.10
C LEU A 647 30.78 -9.30 61.87
N LEU A 648 31.15 -10.32 62.59
CA LEU A 648 32.43 -11.01 62.40
C LEU A 648 32.18 -12.28 61.55
N GLY A 649 32.90 -12.39 60.45
CA GLY A 649 32.88 -13.54 59.55
C GLY A 649 34.13 -14.40 59.72
N ALA A 650 34.27 -15.40 58.82
CA ALA A 650 35.43 -16.28 58.73
C ALA A 650 36.73 -15.46 58.55
N ASN A 651 37.85 -16.01 59.03
CA ASN A 651 39.18 -15.38 58.94
C ASN A 651 39.24 -13.97 59.55
N GLN A 652 38.46 -13.72 60.61
CA GLN A 652 38.42 -12.43 61.36
C GLN A 652 38.00 -11.25 60.40
N GLN A 653 37.36 -11.50 59.31
CA GLN A 653 36.88 -10.47 58.41
C GLN A 653 35.65 -9.79 59.02
N TRP A 654 35.72 -8.46 59.19
CA TRP A 654 34.58 -7.68 59.64
C TRP A 654 33.68 -7.24 58.49
N TYR A 655 32.38 -7.28 58.74
CA TYR A 655 31.32 -6.77 57.90
C TYR A 655 30.44 -5.84 58.73
N PHE A 656 29.76 -4.91 58.06
CA PHE A 656 28.82 -4.04 58.75
C PHE A 656 27.55 -3.88 57.91
N LEU A 657 26.44 -3.68 58.61
CA LEU A 657 25.14 -3.53 58.04
C LEU A 657 24.67 -2.08 58.21
N LEU A 658 24.21 -1.46 57.14
CA LEU A 658 23.69 -0.10 57.13
C LEU A 658 22.15 -0.10 57.26
N PRO A 659 21.53 1.05 57.66
CA PRO A 659 20.07 1.16 57.81
C PRO A 659 19.24 0.83 56.56
N ASP A 660 19.79 1.06 55.38
CA ASP A 660 19.17 0.74 54.09
C ASP A 660 19.25 -0.74 53.71
N GLY A 661 19.84 -1.56 54.57
CA GLY A 661 20.01 -3.00 54.35
C GLY A 661 21.27 -3.39 53.59
N GLU A 662 22.19 -2.48 53.30
CA GLU A 662 23.45 -2.86 52.67
C GLU A 662 24.38 -3.55 53.64
N LEU A 663 24.72 -4.79 53.35
CA LEU A 663 25.80 -5.54 54.00
C LEU A 663 27.11 -5.25 53.27
N ARG A 664 28.08 -4.71 53.99
CA ARG A 664 29.34 -4.30 53.41
C ARG A 664 30.51 -4.95 54.12
N LYS A 665 31.60 -5.23 53.37
CA LYS A 665 32.87 -5.73 53.88
C LYS A 665 33.74 -4.56 54.35
N TRP A 666 34.34 -4.68 55.52
CA TRP A 666 35.32 -3.73 55.97
C TRP A 666 36.68 -3.94 55.25
N VAL A 667 37.21 -2.86 54.64
CA VAL A 667 38.44 -2.89 53.83
C VAL A 667 39.45 -1.85 54.23
N GLY A 668 39.46 -1.47 55.51
CA GLY A 668 40.52 -0.63 56.14
C GLY A 668 40.17 0.86 56.32
N SER A 669 39.22 1.39 55.49
CA SER A 669 38.67 2.75 55.70
C SER A 669 37.17 2.76 55.35
N MET A 670 36.43 3.71 55.91
CA MET A 670 35.03 3.84 55.69
C MET A 670 34.73 4.19 54.21
N SER A 671 35.47 5.10 53.65
CA SER A 671 35.28 5.50 52.23
C SER A 671 35.52 4.34 51.26
N ALA A 672 36.55 3.54 51.48
CA ALA A 672 36.81 2.35 50.67
C ALA A 672 35.75 1.27 50.87
N SER A 673 35.26 1.09 52.08
CA SER A 673 34.21 0.11 52.41
C SER A 673 32.82 0.51 51.85
N LEU A 674 32.57 1.80 51.70
CA LEU A 674 31.35 2.32 51.07
C LEU A 674 31.39 2.34 49.52
N SER A 675 32.55 2.11 48.94
CA SER A 675 32.66 1.93 47.49
C SER A 675 31.90 0.69 46.99
N SER A 676 31.70 0.57 45.69
CA SER A 676 31.06 -0.60 45.07
C SER A 676 31.79 -1.91 45.38
N ALA A 677 33.12 -1.87 45.56
CA ALA A 677 33.92 -3.04 45.90
C ALA A 677 33.71 -3.54 47.34
N GLY A 678 33.20 -2.72 48.24
CA GLY A 678 32.86 -3.13 49.63
C GLY A 678 31.44 -3.70 49.76
N LEU A 679 30.56 -3.52 48.79
CA LEU A 679 29.19 -4.03 48.84
C LEU A 679 29.16 -5.55 48.67
N VAL A 680 28.62 -6.28 49.66
CA VAL A 680 28.50 -7.74 49.68
C VAL A 680 27.09 -8.16 49.29
N ALA A 681 26.08 -7.52 49.86
CA ALA A 681 24.67 -7.84 49.56
C ALA A 681 23.76 -6.66 49.93
N ARG A 682 22.58 -6.63 49.31
CA ARG A 682 21.45 -5.80 49.74
C ARG A 682 20.41 -6.70 50.39
N LEU A 683 20.14 -6.46 51.68
CA LEU A 683 19.27 -7.23 52.53
C LEU A 683 18.03 -6.38 52.88
N SER A 684 16.98 -7.04 53.41
CA SER A 684 15.88 -6.30 54.02
C SER A 684 16.39 -5.50 55.23
N SER A 685 15.88 -4.27 55.42
CA SER A 685 16.20 -3.42 56.59
C SER A 685 15.90 -4.08 57.93
N VAL A 686 15.08 -5.13 57.95
CA VAL A 686 14.82 -5.94 59.16
C VAL A 686 16.11 -6.53 59.77
N TYR A 687 17.09 -6.85 58.91
CA TYR A 687 18.37 -7.38 59.38
C TYR A 687 19.22 -6.29 60.05
N TYR A 688 19.05 -5.04 59.70
CA TYR A 688 19.66 -3.94 60.41
C TYR A 688 19.06 -3.78 61.82
N THR A 689 17.72 -3.91 61.91
CA THR A 689 17.04 -3.83 63.22
C THR A 689 17.38 -5.01 64.11
N TYR A 690 17.49 -6.21 63.53
CA TYR A 690 17.77 -7.46 64.24
C TYR A 690 18.94 -8.23 63.59
N PRO A 691 20.19 -7.80 63.77
CA PRO A 691 21.36 -8.44 63.12
C PRO A 691 21.55 -9.90 63.49
N SER A 692 21.03 -10.34 64.64
CA SER A 692 21.03 -11.73 65.05
C SER A 692 20.30 -12.66 64.13
N LEU A 693 19.35 -12.16 63.34
CA LEU A 693 18.65 -12.94 62.30
C LEU A 693 19.59 -13.34 61.18
N LEU A 694 20.69 -12.61 60.95
CA LEU A 694 21.65 -12.93 59.90
C LEU A 694 22.63 -14.02 60.37
N TRP A 695 23.28 -13.85 61.52
CA TRP A 695 24.28 -14.82 61.98
C TRP A 695 23.68 -16.06 62.65
N ASN A 696 22.43 -16.00 63.14
CA ASN A 696 21.69 -17.15 63.66
C ASN A 696 20.82 -17.81 62.59
N ALA A 697 20.92 -17.40 61.35
CA ALA A 697 20.12 -17.97 60.27
C ALA A 697 20.35 -19.48 60.15
N LYS A 698 19.27 -20.26 60.17
CA LYS A 698 19.28 -21.72 60.04
C LYS A 698 18.79 -22.13 58.65
N ALA A 699 19.21 -23.27 58.15
CA ALA A 699 18.57 -23.91 57.02
C ALA A 699 17.10 -24.14 57.37
N SER A 700 16.20 -23.50 56.62
CA SER A 700 14.79 -23.63 56.93
C SER A 700 14.24 -24.96 56.36
N THR A 701 13.74 -25.76 57.22
CA THR A 701 12.80 -26.83 56.85
C THR A 701 11.39 -26.21 56.92
N GLY A 702 11.05 -25.54 55.92
CA GLY A 702 9.85 -25.37 55.26
C GLY A 702 8.63 -24.74 55.84
N ILE A 703 8.31 -23.55 55.30
CA ILE A 703 6.90 -23.28 55.07
C ILE A 703 6.35 -24.29 54.09
N THR A 704 5.13 -24.68 54.26
CA THR A 704 4.41 -25.51 53.30
C THR A 704 3.39 -24.67 52.57
N VAL A 705 3.21 -24.97 51.28
CA VAL A 705 2.21 -24.32 50.41
C VAL A 705 1.28 -25.37 49.86
N ALA A 706 -0.01 -25.05 49.82
CA ALA A 706 -1.02 -25.89 49.22
C ALA A 706 -1.98 -25.01 48.41
N VAL A 707 -2.35 -25.45 47.21
CA VAL A 707 -3.27 -24.74 46.34
C VAL A 707 -4.56 -25.55 46.17
N LYS A 708 -5.71 -24.93 46.34
CA LYS A 708 -7.03 -25.46 46.03
C LYS A 708 -7.81 -24.42 45.23
N GLY A 709 -8.07 -24.72 43.96
CA GLY A 709 -8.60 -23.71 43.01
C GLY A 709 -7.63 -22.53 42.94
N ASN A 710 -8.14 -21.33 43.13
CA ASN A 710 -7.35 -20.10 43.16
C ASN A 710 -6.94 -19.65 44.60
N GLN A 711 -7.07 -20.53 45.59
CA GLN A 711 -6.68 -20.24 46.98
C GLN A 711 -5.34 -20.93 47.29
N LEU A 712 -4.36 -20.12 47.66
CA LEU A 712 -3.05 -20.56 48.09
C LEU A 712 -2.97 -20.45 49.63
N THR A 713 -2.85 -21.59 50.30
CA THR A 713 -2.63 -21.64 51.74
C THR A 713 -1.13 -21.80 52.01
N ILE A 714 -0.58 -20.93 52.80
CA ILE A 714 0.83 -20.95 53.26
C ILE A 714 0.81 -21.22 54.75
N LYS A 715 1.51 -22.22 55.20
CA LYS A 715 1.64 -22.58 56.63
C LYS A 715 3.08 -22.49 57.07
N ALA A 716 3.32 -21.76 58.13
CA ALA A 716 4.62 -21.69 58.80
C ALA A 716 4.61 -22.60 60.01
N PRO A 717 5.46 -23.62 60.11
CA PRO A 717 5.62 -24.45 61.35
C PRO A 717 6.06 -23.60 62.55
N SER A 718 5.73 -24.08 63.74
CA SER A 718 6.26 -23.46 64.95
C SER A 718 7.79 -23.51 65.01
N GLY A 719 8.42 -22.35 65.31
CA GLY A 719 9.87 -22.21 65.32
C GLY A 719 10.55 -21.86 63.99
N VAL A 720 9.81 -21.74 62.89
CA VAL A 720 10.34 -21.22 61.62
C VAL A 720 10.28 -19.72 61.63
N LYS A 721 11.39 -19.05 61.32
CA LYS A 721 11.47 -17.58 61.15
C LYS A 721 12.34 -17.26 59.94
N GLY A 722 11.99 -16.18 59.21
CA GLY A 722 12.77 -15.69 58.09
C GLY A 722 11.92 -15.40 56.85
N ASN A 723 12.61 -15.06 55.77
CA ASN A 723 11.97 -14.74 54.50
C ASN A 723 12.04 -15.95 53.55
N PHE A 724 10.91 -16.23 52.91
CA PHE A 724 10.73 -17.30 51.94
C PHE A 724 10.21 -16.72 50.66
N VAL A 725 10.62 -17.28 49.53
CA VAL A 725 10.05 -16.94 48.23
C VAL A 725 9.10 -18.04 47.81
N VAL A 726 7.85 -17.65 47.60
CA VAL A 726 6.82 -18.52 47.03
C VAL A 726 6.62 -18.15 45.57
N GLN A 727 6.75 -19.12 44.72
CA GLN A 727 6.50 -19.02 43.31
C GLN A 727 5.12 -19.62 43.03
N VAL A 728 4.30 -18.86 42.32
CA VAL A 728 2.96 -19.27 41.87
C VAL A 728 2.96 -19.34 40.36
N THR A 729 2.42 -20.42 39.82
CA THR A 729 2.26 -20.63 38.39
C THR A 729 0.78 -20.83 38.09
N VAL A 730 0.26 -20.16 37.08
CA VAL A 730 -1.04 -20.43 36.48
C VAL A 730 -0.82 -20.99 35.08
N SER A 731 -1.64 -21.97 34.71
CA SER A 731 -1.66 -22.54 33.36
C SER A 731 -3.08 -22.63 32.85
N ASP A 732 -3.26 -22.40 31.55
CA ASP A 732 -4.50 -22.58 30.79
C ASP A 732 -4.51 -23.87 29.97
N GLY A 733 -3.50 -24.74 30.15
CA GLY A 733 -3.27 -25.95 29.37
C GLY A 733 -2.42 -25.74 28.10
N VAL A 734 -2.25 -24.50 27.66
CA VAL A 734 -1.43 -24.13 26.47
C VAL A 734 -0.18 -23.36 26.88
N GLY A 735 -0.35 -22.41 27.79
CA GLY A 735 0.72 -21.57 28.30
C GLY A 735 0.78 -21.55 29.83
N THR A 736 1.83 -20.94 30.36
CA THR A 736 2.02 -20.76 31.80
C THR A 736 2.54 -19.36 32.10
N VAL A 737 2.03 -18.75 33.18
CA VAL A 737 2.56 -17.50 33.73
C VAL A 737 2.95 -17.75 35.18
N THR A 738 4.13 -17.28 35.55
CA THR A 738 4.70 -17.48 36.88
C THR A 738 5.02 -16.14 37.51
N LYS A 739 4.66 -15.99 38.76
CA LYS A 739 4.99 -14.84 39.64
C LYS A 739 5.55 -15.32 40.96
N SER A 740 6.35 -14.48 41.59
CA SER A 740 6.92 -14.79 42.89
C SER A 740 6.67 -13.65 43.86
N PHE A 741 6.50 -13.98 45.13
CA PHE A 741 6.31 -13.02 46.20
C PHE A 741 7.03 -13.51 47.49
N THR A 742 7.27 -12.62 48.42
CA THR A 742 7.99 -12.91 49.66
C THR A 742 6.98 -13.21 50.78
N VAL A 743 7.31 -14.21 51.57
CA VAL A 743 6.62 -14.54 52.82
C VAL A 743 7.59 -14.35 53.97
N THR A 744 7.32 -13.39 54.86
CA THR A 744 8.10 -13.13 56.05
C THR A 744 7.44 -13.85 57.24
N VAL A 745 8.17 -14.71 57.94
CA VAL A 745 7.73 -15.39 59.16
C VAL A 745 8.47 -14.74 60.33
N LEU A 746 7.68 -14.16 61.24
CA LEU A 746 8.17 -13.45 62.42
C LEU A 746 8.32 -14.39 63.64
#